data_f339d7cff01aa35768749f0a807f6887
#
_entry.id   f339d7cff01aa35768749f0a807f6887
#
_cell.length_a   1.000
_cell.length_b   1.000
_cell.length_c   1.000
_cell.angle_alpha   90.00
_cell.angle_beta   90.00
_cell.angle_gamma   90.00
#
_symmetry.space_group_name_H-M   'P 1'
#
loop_
_entity.id
_entity.type
_entity.pdbx_description
1 polymer ?
#
loop_
_entity_poly.entity_id
_entity_poly.type
_entity_poly.pdbx_seq_one_letter_code
_entity_poly.pdbx_strand_id
1 'polypeptide(L)'
;MKNTKLFLTVLSLLALLVSNAIGAAWTGSNSEPENMKKIDGKAFYVITTADELAWFAAQVNNGKTTINAVLGNDIVFGASNNATSTSKWTPIGNSTKRQFSGILDGSGHTIYGLYTSDISLAGLVGVLGVDGIVRNLNTASGNISGVYRVGGIVAHNEGLISGVTNRNNVNATNSSGNAQVFAGGIVAHNNGTIVNCNNSGSISGKAESDYLDPDARFGGIAGYNTGIVEKGNNSGSVLAKAFNKDRYSKRENAKAYSGGVVGYNESTVNMCKNSGKISVDSKCANTYGKSDPAYAYYGGVVGYTSTMISNCINSGSLSAEVTEFTYYYYGGSIVATGKAKNSYDTVNKKYWLNGVEVQGTAENMQKDQFAWILNTTNGTTTNDGVWSRNGGYPIFADELNHAIYKVTFNDEGVTSNRYTNNKGLANFPEDPEPAEGFIFMGWYNADDTRVKSTTVFSADQTVNAVYTDASDVFWKITFYNAAPADTVLESKSYQHGSVVAYGGATPTLASTAQYTYTFKGWDVEPTNAVEDFDYHAVYDSTIRSYTVTFNNTDGSKIESATFEYGKMPSCSKTPTRATTAEWKYSHKGWRPALDYVTEAATYTAIYDSSKVEYKVTFMNGTTVIDEQMVPYGDAAVAPTNVTREGYKFVGWNTSFAKVTEALTVKALFEELIVRTVSVVNSDGEKIDNVKVEDGESYTLPEAPKKDGYTFDAYYDGDKKLGVAGDEISVTANITIIAKYIENPKSSSSSTPKSSSSIKSSSSAKSSSSVVKSSSSSSKKVSSSSGKSSSSQAKSSSSKKSNAVVSKVQTPKFSLQVQARSIQISAVPMNSVYAIFDMQGRVLKNGRVSAANFNIALPRAGSYLVKIGNQTRKVNIR
;
A
#
# COMPACT_ATOMS: atom_id res chain seq x y z
N MET A 1 -13.68 41.97 -0.93
CA MET A 1 -12.20 41.82 -0.75
C MET A 1 -11.75 41.37 0.64
N LYS A 2 -12.49 41.57 1.74
CA LYS A 2 -12.10 41.03 3.07
C LYS A 2 -12.38 39.52 3.26
N ASN A 3 -13.42 38.98 2.63
CA ASN A 3 -13.80 37.58 2.77
C ASN A 3 -12.96 36.61 1.90
N THR A 4 -12.36 37.11 0.82
CA THR A 4 -11.49 36.30 -0.05
C THR A 4 -10.10 36.09 0.58
N LYS A 5 -9.61 37.06 1.37
CA LYS A 5 -8.35 36.90 2.10
C LYS A 5 -8.47 35.92 3.27
N LEU A 6 -9.63 35.87 3.95
CA LEU A 6 -9.87 34.92 5.04
C LEU A 6 -9.99 33.50 4.51
N PHE A 7 -10.61 33.32 3.34
CA PHE A 7 -10.74 31.98 2.70
C PHE A 7 -9.41 31.46 2.17
N LEU A 8 -8.55 32.33 1.63
CA LEU A 8 -7.17 31.92 1.25
C LEU A 8 -6.28 31.64 2.46
N THR A 9 -6.45 32.38 3.57
CA THR A 9 -5.68 32.14 4.79
C THR A 9 -6.13 30.86 5.52
N VAL A 10 -7.41 30.53 5.48
CA VAL A 10 -7.95 29.27 6.01
C VAL A 10 -7.55 28.09 5.12
N LEU A 11 -7.54 28.26 3.79
CA LEU A 11 -7.06 27.22 2.87
C LEU A 11 -5.54 27.00 2.98
N SER A 12 -4.76 28.05 3.22
CA SER A 12 -3.32 27.93 3.48
C SER A 12 -3.01 27.39 4.88
N LEU A 13 -3.87 27.65 5.88
CA LEU A 13 -3.74 27.04 7.20
C LEU A 13 -4.22 25.57 7.23
N LEU A 14 -5.24 25.22 6.44
CA LEU A 14 -5.64 23.80 6.26
C LEU A 14 -4.60 23.01 5.45
N ALA A 15 -3.92 23.65 4.51
CA ALA A 15 -2.77 23.06 3.81
C ALA A 15 -1.52 22.93 4.70
N LEU A 16 -1.40 23.74 5.77
CA LEU A 16 -0.29 23.65 6.73
C LEU A 16 -0.59 22.69 7.91
N LEU A 17 -1.84 22.28 8.12
CA LEU A 17 -2.22 21.32 9.18
C LEU A 17 -2.20 19.87 8.75
N VAL A 18 -1.95 19.57 7.48
CA VAL A 18 -1.29 18.32 7.08
C VAL A 18 0.21 18.54 7.30
N SER A 19 0.63 18.78 8.52
CA SER A 19 2.04 18.72 8.88
C SER A 19 2.49 17.30 8.61
N ASN A 20 3.11 17.11 7.44
CA ASN A 20 4.00 16.00 7.20
C ASN A 20 4.85 15.82 8.46
N ALA A 21 4.60 14.79 9.22
CA ALA A 21 5.63 14.28 10.09
C ALA A 21 6.82 14.06 9.14
N ILE A 22 7.84 14.90 9.21
CA ILE A 22 9.09 14.71 8.51
C ILE A 22 9.72 13.49 9.18
N GLY A 23 9.22 12.31 8.81
CA GLY A 23 9.83 11.04 9.17
C GLY A 23 11.15 10.93 8.41
N ALA A 24 12.13 10.26 8.99
CA ALA A 24 13.30 9.86 8.22
C ALA A 24 12.84 9.01 7.02
N ALA A 25 13.44 9.22 5.84
CA ALA A 25 13.19 8.35 4.70
C ALA A 25 13.55 6.91 5.05
N TRP A 26 12.79 5.95 4.52
CA TRP A 26 13.08 4.53 4.69
C TRP A 26 14.51 4.20 4.22
N THR A 27 15.26 3.52 5.08
CA THR A 27 16.70 3.26 4.88
C THR A 27 17.01 1.86 4.30
N GLY A 28 15.97 1.07 3.99
CA GLY A 28 16.11 -0.32 3.55
C GLY A 28 15.93 -1.33 4.68
N SER A 29 15.55 -0.89 5.87
CA SER A 29 15.25 -1.73 7.03
C SER A 29 13.97 -2.56 6.83
N ASN A 30 13.80 -3.60 7.66
CA ASN A 30 12.57 -4.38 7.73
C ASN A 30 12.27 -4.80 9.17
N SER A 31 10.99 -4.91 9.50
CA SER A 31 10.50 -5.37 10.81
C SER A 31 9.24 -6.20 10.63
N GLU A 32 9.09 -7.25 11.44
CA GLU A 32 7.90 -8.10 11.42
C GLU A 32 6.66 -7.29 11.87
N PRO A 33 5.53 -7.39 11.13
CA PRO A 33 4.28 -6.76 11.55
C PRO A 33 3.81 -7.30 12.90
N GLU A 34 3.46 -6.41 13.81
CA GLU A 34 2.99 -6.79 15.15
C GLU A 34 1.59 -7.41 15.15
N ASN A 35 0.79 -7.10 14.15
CA ASN A 35 -0.63 -7.43 14.14
C ASN A 35 -1.00 -8.33 12.95
N MET A 36 -1.92 -9.25 13.24
CA MET A 36 -2.59 -10.06 12.21
C MET A 36 -4.10 -9.88 12.31
N LYS A 37 -4.78 -9.87 11.16
CA LYS A 37 -6.24 -9.78 11.05
C LYS A 37 -6.77 -10.97 10.25
N LYS A 38 -7.93 -11.49 10.63
CA LYS A 38 -8.62 -12.51 9.84
C LYS A 38 -9.69 -11.84 8.98
N ILE A 39 -9.59 -12.00 7.66
CA ILE A 39 -10.54 -11.47 6.67
C ILE A 39 -11.02 -12.65 5.81
N ASP A 40 -12.33 -12.86 5.73
CA ASP A 40 -12.95 -13.96 4.98
C ASP A 40 -12.31 -15.33 5.28
N GLY A 41 -11.99 -15.58 6.55
CA GLY A 41 -11.38 -16.83 7.02
C GLY A 41 -9.87 -16.95 6.77
N LYS A 42 -9.23 -16.05 6.02
CA LYS A 42 -7.79 -16.01 5.76
C LYS A 42 -7.07 -15.10 6.74
N ALA A 43 -5.85 -15.48 7.13
CA ALA A 43 -4.99 -14.64 7.95
C ALA A 43 -4.24 -13.62 7.10
N PHE A 44 -4.19 -12.38 7.55
CA PHE A 44 -3.48 -11.26 6.91
C PHE A 44 -2.55 -10.61 7.91
N TYR A 45 -1.33 -10.35 7.51
CA TYR A 45 -0.45 -9.41 8.20
C TYR A 45 -0.98 -7.99 7.99
N VAL A 46 -1.12 -7.22 9.06
CA VAL A 46 -1.52 -5.80 8.99
C VAL A 46 -0.26 -4.97 8.85
N ILE A 47 -0.10 -4.35 7.69
CA ILE A 47 1.08 -3.57 7.34
C ILE A 47 0.79 -2.09 7.60
N THR A 48 1.58 -1.46 8.45
CA THR A 48 1.41 -0.06 8.85
C THR A 48 2.61 0.82 8.54
N THR A 49 3.76 0.21 8.22
CA THR A 49 5.03 0.89 7.97
C THR A 49 5.76 0.35 6.73
N ALA A 50 6.73 1.10 6.23
CA ALA A 50 7.59 0.67 5.13
C ALA A 50 8.48 -0.54 5.51
N ASP A 51 8.92 -0.59 6.76
CA ASP A 51 9.73 -1.70 7.30
C ASP A 51 8.93 -3.01 7.33
N GLU A 52 7.67 -2.95 7.75
CA GLU A 52 6.78 -4.12 7.75
C GLU A 52 6.47 -4.61 6.34
N LEU A 53 6.26 -3.68 5.37
CA LEU A 53 6.08 -4.06 3.98
C LEU A 53 7.35 -4.70 3.40
N ALA A 54 8.53 -4.21 3.78
CA ALA A 54 9.81 -4.77 3.38
C ALA A 54 10.05 -6.17 4.00
N TRP A 55 9.66 -6.37 5.25
CA TRP A 55 9.66 -7.69 5.88
C TRP A 55 8.73 -8.67 5.14
N PHE A 56 7.50 -8.24 4.84
CA PHE A 56 6.55 -9.06 4.08
C PHE A 56 7.13 -9.48 2.73
N ALA A 57 7.74 -8.53 1.99
CA ALA A 57 8.41 -8.81 0.73
C ALA A 57 9.54 -9.84 0.90
N ALA A 58 10.35 -9.71 1.97
CA ALA A 58 11.42 -10.66 2.28
C ALA A 58 10.87 -12.07 2.59
N GLN A 59 9.76 -12.19 3.34
CA GLN A 59 9.13 -13.49 3.61
C GLN A 59 8.66 -14.18 2.33
N VAL A 60 8.00 -13.45 1.42
CA VAL A 60 7.59 -13.98 0.11
C VAL A 60 8.80 -14.41 -0.71
N ASN A 61 9.81 -13.56 -0.78
CA ASN A 61 11.05 -13.81 -1.52
C ASN A 61 11.88 -14.98 -0.93
N ASN A 62 11.69 -15.28 0.35
CA ASN A 62 12.26 -16.46 1.03
C ASN A 62 11.37 -17.73 0.93
N GLY A 63 10.28 -17.69 0.17
CA GLY A 63 9.47 -18.85 -0.18
C GLY A 63 8.10 -18.96 0.50
N LYS A 64 7.71 -18.02 1.36
CA LYS A 64 6.35 -17.95 1.91
C LYS A 64 5.40 -17.24 0.91
N THR A 65 5.26 -17.80 -0.29
CA THR A 65 4.63 -17.14 -1.44
C THR A 65 3.11 -16.92 -1.32
N THR A 66 2.44 -17.59 -0.38
CA THR A 66 0.98 -17.60 -0.23
C THR A 66 0.46 -16.81 0.97
N ILE A 67 1.35 -16.12 1.70
CA ILE A 67 0.95 -15.26 2.82
C ILE A 67 0.17 -14.03 2.32
N ASN A 68 -0.72 -13.51 3.15
CA ASN A 68 -1.54 -12.36 2.79
C ASN A 68 -1.17 -11.12 3.62
N ALA A 69 -1.32 -9.94 3.02
CA ALA A 69 -1.16 -8.67 3.70
C ALA A 69 -2.34 -7.73 3.42
N VAL A 70 -2.68 -6.92 4.41
CA VAL A 70 -3.60 -5.79 4.29
C VAL A 70 -2.93 -4.54 4.83
N LEU A 71 -3.04 -3.43 4.11
CA LEU A 71 -2.53 -2.16 4.63
C LEU A 71 -3.47 -1.64 5.73
N GLY A 72 -2.88 -1.25 6.85
CA GLY A 72 -3.58 -0.61 7.97
C GLY A 72 -3.45 0.91 7.98
N ASN A 73 -2.46 1.43 7.25
CA ASN A 73 -2.18 2.86 7.09
C ASN A 73 -1.62 3.13 5.68
N ASP A 74 -1.52 4.41 5.34
CA ASP A 74 -0.68 4.85 4.23
C ASP A 74 0.79 4.53 4.54
N ILE A 75 1.52 4.02 3.56
CA ILE A 75 2.92 3.62 3.68
C ILE A 75 3.83 4.67 3.03
N VAL A 76 4.78 5.20 3.75
CA VAL A 76 5.68 6.26 3.25
C VAL A 76 7.12 5.77 3.23
N PHE A 77 7.71 5.70 2.04
CA PHE A 77 9.10 5.32 1.82
C PHE A 77 10.04 6.54 1.70
N GLY A 78 9.57 7.66 1.20
CA GLY A 78 10.31 8.92 1.12
C GLY A 78 10.34 9.67 2.45
N ALA A 79 11.03 10.81 2.48
CA ALA A 79 11.03 11.69 3.65
C ALA A 79 9.65 12.38 3.89
N SER A 80 8.76 12.30 2.92
CA SER A 80 7.37 12.80 3.01
C SER A 80 6.51 12.12 1.94
N ASN A 81 5.20 12.34 1.98
CA ASN A 81 4.25 11.81 0.98
C ASN A 81 4.54 12.30 -0.45
N ASN A 82 5.31 13.38 -0.62
CA ASN A 82 5.67 13.95 -1.93
C ASN A 82 7.12 13.63 -2.34
N ALA A 83 7.87 12.87 -1.55
CA ALA A 83 9.26 12.55 -1.81
C ALA A 83 9.43 11.07 -2.19
N THR A 84 10.30 10.82 -3.17
CA THR A 84 10.73 9.46 -3.52
C THR A 84 11.79 8.97 -2.53
N SER A 85 11.78 7.69 -2.17
CA SER A 85 12.81 7.07 -1.35
C SER A 85 14.17 7.08 -2.06
N THR A 86 15.24 7.19 -1.29
CA THR A 86 16.62 6.97 -1.77
C THR A 86 17.04 5.51 -1.70
N SER A 87 16.37 4.70 -0.88
CA SER A 87 16.62 3.26 -0.76
C SER A 87 15.84 2.47 -1.81
N LYS A 88 16.50 1.49 -2.44
CA LYS A 88 15.89 0.66 -3.48
C LYS A 88 14.92 -0.36 -2.87
N TRP A 89 13.73 -0.42 -3.43
CA TRP A 89 12.74 -1.44 -3.11
C TRP A 89 13.09 -2.78 -3.77
N THR A 90 12.99 -3.86 -3.01
CA THR A 90 13.02 -5.23 -3.54
C THR A 90 11.59 -5.72 -3.76
N PRO A 91 11.15 -5.98 -5.00
CA PRO A 91 9.77 -6.36 -5.28
C PRO A 91 9.30 -7.62 -4.54
N ILE A 92 8.04 -7.62 -4.13
CA ILE A 92 7.36 -8.80 -3.59
C ILE A 92 7.29 -9.86 -4.69
N GLY A 93 7.80 -11.08 -4.45
CA GLY A 93 7.84 -12.11 -5.50
C GLY A 93 8.84 -11.75 -6.60
N ASN A 94 10.11 -11.60 -6.26
CA ASN A 94 11.17 -11.05 -7.11
C ASN A 94 11.66 -11.97 -8.25
N SER A 95 11.05 -13.14 -8.42
CA SER A 95 11.39 -14.10 -9.48
C SER A 95 10.23 -15.05 -9.78
N THR A 96 10.26 -15.71 -10.93
CA THR A 96 9.26 -16.73 -11.34
C THR A 96 9.22 -17.95 -10.42
N LYS A 97 10.31 -18.24 -9.69
CA LYS A 97 10.36 -19.30 -8.67
C LYS A 97 9.81 -18.84 -7.31
N ARG A 98 9.64 -17.55 -7.10
CA ARG A 98 9.21 -16.89 -5.87
C ARG A 98 8.03 -15.94 -6.15
N GLN A 99 7.15 -16.35 -7.07
CA GLN A 99 5.97 -15.55 -7.44
C GLN A 99 5.04 -15.40 -6.24
N PHE A 100 4.48 -14.21 -6.09
CA PHE A 100 3.53 -13.93 -5.03
C PHE A 100 2.15 -14.49 -5.38
N SER A 101 1.67 -15.45 -4.61
CA SER A 101 0.37 -16.13 -4.82
C SER A 101 -0.60 -15.90 -3.67
N GLY A 102 -0.32 -14.96 -2.77
CA GLY A 102 -1.21 -14.51 -1.72
C GLY A 102 -2.05 -13.31 -2.13
N ILE A 103 -2.62 -12.63 -1.14
CA ILE A 103 -3.44 -11.42 -1.32
C ILE A 103 -2.72 -10.23 -0.72
N LEU A 104 -2.51 -9.18 -1.52
CA LEU A 104 -2.14 -7.86 -1.05
C LEU A 104 -3.34 -6.93 -1.23
N ASP A 105 -4.00 -6.59 -0.13
CA ASP A 105 -5.15 -5.68 -0.10
C ASP A 105 -4.70 -4.31 0.42
N GLY A 106 -4.76 -3.30 -0.41
CA GLY A 106 -4.45 -1.93 -0.03
C GLY A 106 -5.47 -1.29 0.90
N SER A 107 -6.68 -1.87 0.99
CA SER A 107 -7.79 -1.32 1.80
C SER A 107 -8.09 0.17 1.52
N GLY A 108 -7.74 0.66 0.31
CA GLY A 108 -7.87 2.06 -0.10
C GLY A 108 -6.65 2.94 0.23
N HIS A 109 -5.69 2.44 1.02
CA HIS A 109 -4.48 3.17 1.39
C HIS A 109 -3.51 3.38 0.23
N THR A 110 -2.57 4.30 0.42
CA THR A 110 -1.58 4.71 -0.57
C THR A 110 -0.16 4.37 -0.12
N ILE A 111 0.63 3.84 -1.04
CA ILE A 111 2.08 3.67 -0.87
C ILE A 111 2.79 4.84 -1.57
N TYR A 112 3.52 5.65 -0.80
CA TYR A 112 4.24 6.83 -1.26
C TYR A 112 5.73 6.59 -1.38
N GLY A 113 6.32 7.14 -2.42
CA GLY A 113 7.77 7.28 -2.54
C GLY A 113 8.52 5.99 -2.88
N LEU A 114 7.85 4.95 -3.39
CA LEU A 114 8.49 3.69 -3.77
C LEU A 114 9.55 3.90 -4.85
N TYR A 115 10.75 3.33 -4.68
CA TYR A 115 11.87 3.50 -5.61
C TYR A 115 12.49 2.17 -6.01
N THR A 116 12.61 1.95 -7.32
CA THR A 116 13.38 0.84 -7.89
C THR A 116 14.35 1.36 -8.95
N SER A 117 15.48 0.67 -9.15
CA SER A 117 16.38 0.92 -10.30
C SER A 117 17.19 -0.32 -10.66
N ASP A 118 17.55 -0.43 -11.92
CA ASP A 118 18.49 -1.42 -12.46
C ASP A 118 18.12 -2.89 -12.23
N ILE A 119 16.82 -3.19 -12.08
CA ILE A 119 16.32 -4.55 -11.90
C ILE A 119 15.44 -4.98 -13.09
N SER A 120 15.41 -6.29 -13.36
CA SER A 120 14.69 -6.84 -14.52
C SER A 120 13.17 -6.93 -14.31
N LEU A 121 12.72 -7.08 -13.08
CA LEU A 121 11.31 -7.18 -12.68
C LEU A 121 11.01 -6.06 -11.68
N ALA A 122 10.78 -4.86 -12.18
CA ALA A 122 10.57 -3.67 -11.34
C ALA A 122 9.08 -3.39 -11.13
N GLY A 123 8.71 -3.12 -9.89
CA GLY A 123 7.36 -2.82 -9.43
C GLY A 123 7.24 -2.95 -7.92
N LEU A 124 6.07 -2.72 -7.37
CA LEU A 124 5.76 -3.11 -5.99
C LEU A 124 5.84 -4.65 -5.87
N VAL A 125 5.29 -5.35 -6.85
CA VAL A 125 5.34 -6.80 -7.01
C VAL A 125 6.15 -7.13 -8.27
N GLY A 126 7.09 -8.08 -8.18
CA GLY A 126 7.87 -8.56 -9.30
C GLY A 126 7.07 -9.53 -10.16
N VAL A 127 6.64 -10.65 -9.59
CA VAL A 127 5.79 -11.66 -10.24
C VAL A 127 4.58 -11.95 -9.37
N LEU A 128 3.40 -11.71 -9.90
CA LEU A 128 2.14 -12.12 -9.30
C LEU A 128 1.72 -13.45 -9.91
N GLY A 129 1.62 -14.49 -9.09
CA GLY A 129 1.25 -15.84 -9.54
C GLY A 129 -0.26 -15.98 -9.80
N VAL A 130 -0.66 -17.11 -10.38
CA VAL A 130 -2.05 -17.38 -10.82
C VAL A 130 -3.10 -17.19 -9.73
N ASP A 131 -2.79 -17.56 -8.49
CA ASP A 131 -3.69 -17.39 -7.33
C ASP A 131 -3.47 -16.03 -6.62
N GLY A 132 -2.49 -15.26 -7.07
CA GLY A 132 -2.11 -13.98 -6.48
C GLY A 132 -3.15 -12.88 -6.75
N ILE A 133 -3.39 -12.03 -5.75
CA ILE A 133 -4.34 -10.92 -5.85
C ILE A 133 -3.69 -9.64 -5.30
N VAL A 134 -3.73 -8.58 -6.12
CA VAL A 134 -3.44 -7.21 -5.66
C VAL A 134 -4.70 -6.38 -5.86
N ARG A 135 -5.21 -5.78 -4.79
CA ARG A 135 -6.47 -5.04 -4.88
C ARG A 135 -6.55 -3.81 -3.97
N ASN A 136 -7.46 -2.88 -4.32
CA ASN A 136 -7.83 -1.71 -3.51
C ASN A 136 -6.62 -0.89 -3.05
N LEU A 137 -5.64 -0.70 -3.92
CA LEU A 137 -4.34 -0.12 -3.59
C LEU A 137 -4.07 1.13 -4.42
N ASN A 138 -3.53 2.16 -3.78
CA ASN A 138 -3.01 3.33 -4.46
C ASN A 138 -1.49 3.41 -4.32
N THR A 139 -0.81 4.00 -5.33
CA THR A 139 0.59 4.37 -5.22
C THR A 139 0.82 5.79 -5.71
N ALA A 140 1.78 6.52 -5.13
CA ALA A 140 2.09 7.90 -5.51
C ALA A 140 3.55 8.27 -5.17
N SER A 141 4.03 9.33 -5.83
CA SER A 141 5.33 9.96 -5.56
C SER A 141 6.54 9.02 -5.70
N GLY A 142 6.34 7.86 -6.30
CA GLY A 142 7.38 6.88 -6.53
C GLY A 142 8.04 7.04 -7.90
N ASN A 143 9.22 6.44 -8.04
CA ASN A 143 9.94 6.31 -9.30
C ASN A 143 10.32 4.84 -9.52
N ILE A 144 9.59 4.18 -10.40
CA ILE A 144 9.78 2.78 -10.71
C ILE A 144 10.61 2.66 -11.98
N SER A 145 11.87 2.33 -11.81
CA SER A 145 12.82 2.18 -12.91
C SER A 145 13.39 0.77 -12.98
N GLY A 146 13.69 0.30 -14.19
CA GLY A 146 14.25 -1.03 -14.41
C GLY A 146 14.65 -1.28 -15.86
N VAL A 147 15.10 -2.52 -16.14
CA VAL A 147 15.77 -2.84 -17.42
C VAL A 147 15.02 -3.79 -18.34
N TYR A 148 13.92 -4.44 -17.91
CA TYR A 148 13.19 -5.40 -18.76
C TYR A 148 11.67 -5.28 -18.62
N ARG A 149 11.10 -5.68 -17.47
CA ARG A 149 9.66 -5.55 -17.18
C ARG A 149 9.48 -4.56 -16.04
N VAL A 150 8.89 -3.43 -16.33
CA VAL A 150 8.75 -2.34 -15.37
C VAL A 150 7.27 -1.95 -15.28
N GLY A 151 6.62 -2.38 -14.22
CA GLY A 151 5.22 -2.05 -13.93
C GLY A 151 5.11 -1.10 -12.75
N GLY A 152 4.25 -0.11 -12.82
CA GLY A 152 4.02 0.77 -11.70
C GLY A 152 3.58 0.04 -10.43
N ILE A 153 2.93 -1.11 -10.60
CA ILE A 153 2.47 -2.00 -9.54
C ILE A 153 3.11 -3.38 -9.68
N VAL A 154 2.95 -4.06 -10.83
CA VAL A 154 3.41 -5.44 -11.03
C VAL A 154 4.27 -5.54 -12.29
N ALA A 155 5.44 -6.17 -12.21
CA ALA A 155 6.26 -6.38 -13.40
C ALA A 155 5.71 -7.50 -14.30
N HIS A 156 5.25 -8.62 -13.73
CA HIS A 156 4.65 -9.74 -14.46
C HIS A 156 3.44 -10.28 -13.71
N ASN A 157 2.29 -10.27 -14.34
CA ASN A 157 1.02 -10.69 -13.76
C ASN A 157 0.48 -11.98 -14.39
N GLU A 158 0.23 -13.00 -13.58
CA GLU A 158 -0.53 -14.21 -13.93
C GLU A 158 -1.85 -14.29 -13.13
N GLY A 159 -2.04 -13.45 -12.10
CA GLY A 159 -3.16 -13.43 -11.17
C GLY A 159 -4.19 -12.33 -11.45
N LEU A 160 -4.76 -11.79 -10.40
CA LEU A 160 -5.80 -10.75 -10.44
C LEU A 160 -5.31 -9.43 -9.85
N ILE A 161 -5.46 -8.37 -10.63
CA ILE A 161 -5.26 -6.98 -10.15
C ILE A 161 -6.57 -6.22 -10.29
N SER A 162 -7.10 -5.66 -9.20
CA SER A 162 -8.40 -5.00 -9.23
C SER A 162 -8.48 -3.77 -8.33
N GLY A 163 -9.10 -2.70 -8.84
CA GLY A 163 -9.31 -1.47 -8.06
C GLY A 163 -8.00 -0.78 -7.65
N VAL A 164 -6.98 -0.82 -8.51
CA VAL A 164 -5.65 -0.28 -8.22
C VAL A 164 -5.41 1.02 -8.97
N THR A 165 -4.84 2.01 -8.29
CA THR A 165 -4.46 3.29 -8.91
C THR A 165 -2.96 3.54 -8.80
N ASN A 166 -2.29 3.70 -9.94
CA ASN A 166 -0.89 4.12 -10.00
C ASN A 166 -0.75 5.62 -10.30
N ARG A 167 0.06 6.29 -9.48
CA ARG A 167 0.51 7.68 -9.70
C ARG A 167 2.05 7.79 -9.69
N ASN A 168 2.75 6.66 -9.66
CA ASN A 168 4.21 6.63 -9.78
C ASN A 168 4.63 6.85 -11.23
N ASN A 169 5.78 7.48 -11.42
CA ASN A 169 6.44 7.47 -12.71
C ASN A 169 7.10 6.11 -12.97
N VAL A 170 6.98 5.63 -14.21
CA VAL A 170 7.54 4.36 -14.67
C VAL A 170 8.57 4.65 -15.76
N ASN A 171 9.80 4.19 -15.56
CA ASN A 171 10.87 4.36 -16.54
C ASN A 171 11.57 3.01 -16.81
N ALA A 172 11.45 2.52 -18.03
CA ALA A 172 12.02 1.25 -18.45
C ALA A 172 13.07 1.45 -19.52
N THR A 173 14.34 1.16 -19.22
CA THR A 173 15.43 1.38 -20.18
C THR A 173 16.35 0.17 -20.20
N ASN A 174 16.53 -0.41 -21.39
CA ASN A 174 17.45 -1.50 -21.62
C ASN A 174 18.35 -1.15 -22.81
N SER A 175 19.65 -1.20 -22.58
CA SER A 175 20.69 -0.96 -23.59
C SER A 175 21.59 -2.19 -23.79
N SER A 176 21.11 -3.39 -23.42
CA SER A 176 21.82 -4.65 -23.59
C SER A 176 21.51 -5.29 -24.95
N GLY A 177 22.31 -6.25 -25.38
CA GLY A 177 22.19 -6.89 -26.69
C GLY A 177 20.83 -7.49 -27.07
N ASN A 178 19.99 -7.87 -26.09
CA ASN A 178 18.59 -8.29 -26.30
C ASN A 178 17.66 -7.25 -25.68
N ALA A 179 17.54 -6.10 -26.32
CA ALA A 179 16.84 -4.95 -25.80
C ALA A 179 15.30 -5.05 -25.98
N GLN A 180 14.69 -6.02 -25.31
CA GLN A 180 13.25 -6.01 -25.10
C GLN A 180 12.90 -5.26 -23.81
N VAL A 181 11.90 -4.40 -23.87
CA VAL A 181 11.46 -3.62 -22.71
C VAL A 181 9.95 -3.50 -22.70
N PHE A 182 9.35 -3.90 -21.60
CA PHE A 182 7.91 -3.77 -21.38
C PHE A 182 7.66 -2.81 -20.22
N ALA A 183 6.85 -1.79 -20.45
CA ALA A 183 6.47 -0.84 -19.39
C ALA A 183 4.96 -0.62 -19.36
N GLY A 184 4.40 -0.67 -18.15
CA GLY A 184 3.00 -0.37 -17.94
C GLY A 184 2.75 0.40 -16.66
N GLY A 185 1.75 1.27 -16.68
CA GLY A 185 1.39 2.02 -15.47
C GLY A 185 0.92 1.10 -14.35
N ILE A 186 0.26 0.01 -14.67
CA ILE A 186 -0.12 -1.04 -13.72
C ILE A 186 0.80 -2.25 -13.88
N VAL A 187 0.91 -2.81 -15.08
CA VAL A 187 1.63 -4.07 -15.33
C VAL A 187 2.52 -3.94 -16.56
N ALA A 188 3.76 -4.42 -16.49
CA ALA A 188 4.60 -4.48 -17.68
C ALA A 188 4.16 -5.62 -18.63
N HIS A 189 3.95 -6.84 -18.10
CA HIS A 189 3.51 -8.00 -18.87
C HIS A 189 2.33 -8.68 -18.16
N ASN A 190 1.18 -8.68 -18.78
CA ASN A 190 -0.07 -9.23 -18.25
C ASN A 190 -0.45 -10.54 -18.95
N ASN A 191 -0.45 -11.66 -18.22
CA ASN A 191 -1.05 -12.95 -18.62
C ASN A 191 -2.34 -13.24 -17.83
N GLY A 192 -2.56 -12.51 -16.72
CA GLY A 192 -3.72 -12.65 -15.84
C GLY A 192 -4.83 -11.65 -16.14
N THR A 193 -5.49 -11.18 -15.11
CA THR A 193 -6.62 -10.27 -15.22
C THR A 193 -6.33 -8.92 -14.54
N ILE A 194 -6.57 -7.84 -15.26
CA ILE A 194 -6.56 -6.47 -14.76
C ILE A 194 -7.98 -5.92 -14.91
N VAL A 195 -8.59 -5.49 -13.82
CA VAL A 195 -9.92 -4.91 -13.83
C VAL A 195 -10.03 -3.68 -12.94
N ASN A 196 -10.71 -2.64 -13.44
CA ASN A 196 -11.01 -1.42 -12.67
C ASN A 196 -9.75 -0.69 -12.17
N CYS A 197 -8.71 -0.62 -13.01
CA CYS A 197 -7.43 -0.04 -12.64
C CYS A 197 -7.18 1.29 -13.35
N ASN A 198 -6.53 2.22 -12.62
CA ASN A 198 -6.27 3.57 -13.10
C ASN A 198 -4.76 3.86 -13.10
N ASN A 199 -4.30 4.57 -14.12
CA ASN A 199 -2.97 5.14 -14.18
C ASN A 199 -3.02 6.64 -14.46
N SER A 200 -2.30 7.42 -13.66
CA SER A 200 -2.03 8.83 -13.93
C SER A 200 -0.53 9.15 -13.90
N GLY A 201 0.31 8.17 -13.58
CA GLY A 201 1.76 8.30 -13.67
C GLY A 201 2.27 8.31 -15.11
N SER A 202 3.38 8.96 -15.36
CA SER A 202 4.04 8.97 -16.67
C SER A 202 4.79 7.66 -16.92
N ILE A 203 4.63 7.09 -18.11
CA ILE A 203 5.36 5.91 -18.56
C ILE A 203 6.33 6.33 -19.66
N SER A 204 7.61 6.05 -19.47
CA SER A 204 8.65 6.41 -20.42
C SER A 204 9.78 5.39 -20.43
N GLY A 205 10.61 5.44 -21.45
CA GLY A 205 11.82 4.63 -21.48
C GLY A 205 12.27 4.29 -22.91
N LYS A 206 13.22 3.37 -22.98
CA LYS A 206 13.93 3.08 -24.22
C LYS A 206 14.42 1.63 -24.27
N ALA A 207 14.18 0.97 -25.40
CA ALA A 207 14.90 -0.22 -25.83
C ALA A 207 16.01 0.21 -26.78
N GLU A 208 17.24 -0.18 -26.55
CA GLU A 208 18.39 0.21 -27.37
C GLU A 208 19.31 -0.98 -27.56
N SER A 209 19.72 -1.25 -28.78
CA SER A 209 20.62 -2.38 -29.12
C SER A 209 21.58 -2.01 -30.21
N ASP A 210 22.79 -2.60 -30.13
CA ASP A 210 23.81 -2.51 -31.15
C ASP A 210 23.80 -3.74 -32.11
N TYR A 211 23.04 -4.82 -31.77
CA TYR A 211 23.14 -6.11 -32.43
C TYR A 211 21.80 -6.82 -32.69
N LEU A 212 20.72 -6.46 -32.09
CA LEU A 212 19.41 -7.11 -32.20
C LEU A 212 18.28 -6.09 -32.35
N ASP A 213 17.11 -6.55 -32.77
CA ASP A 213 15.89 -5.75 -32.88
C ASP A 213 15.45 -5.19 -31.49
N PRO A 214 15.65 -3.91 -31.19
CA PRO A 214 15.08 -3.33 -29.96
C PRO A 214 13.56 -3.27 -30.06
N ASP A 215 12.88 -3.76 -29.02
CA ASP A 215 11.43 -3.89 -28.94
C ASP A 215 10.93 -3.23 -27.64
N ALA A 216 10.28 -2.07 -27.75
CA ALA A 216 9.70 -1.31 -26.64
C ALA A 216 8.17 -1.38 -26.69
N ARG A 217 7.53 -2.00 -25.67
CA ARG A 217 6.08 -2.15 -25.58
C ARG A 217 5.56 -1.43 -24.35
N PHE A 218 5.01 -0.25 -24.53
CA PHE A 218 4.61 0.62 -23.43
C PHE A 218 3.11 0.94 -23.49
N GLY A 219 2.44 0.76 -22.34
CA GLY A 219 1.02 1.06 -22.22
C GLY A 219 0.70 1.76 -20.91
N GLY A 220 -0.32 2.59 -20.91
CA GLY A 220 -0.77 3.27 -19.70
C GLY A 220 -1.23 2.32 -18.59
N ILE A 221 -1.75 1.15 -18.96
CA ILE A 221 -2.14 0.07 -18.05
C ILE A 221 -1.20 -1.12 -18.18
N ALA A 222 -1.04 -1.67 -19.38
CA ALA A 222 -0.17 -2.83 -19.62
C ALA A 222 0.78 -2.60 -20.79
N GLY A 223 2.07 -2.93 -20.64
CA GLY A 223 3.04 -2.88 -21.73
C GLY A 223 2.77 -3.94 -22.78
N TYR A 224 2.67 -5.19 -22.37
CA TYR A 224 2.33 -6.36 -23.17
C TYR A 224 1.19 -7.14 -22.52
N ASN A 225 0.15 -7.45 -23.28
CA ASN A 225 -1.04 -8.14 -22.79
C ASN A 225 -1.35 -9.42 -23.56
N THR A 226 -1.37 -10.55 -22.87
CA THR A 226 -1.86 -11.86 -23.32
C THR A 226 -3.05 -12.34 -22.46
N GLY A 227 -3.44 -11.57 -21.43
CA GLY A 227 -4.57 -11.82 -20.53
C GLY A 227 -5.72 -10.84 -20.74
N ILE A 228 -6.40 -10.49 -19.70
CA ILE A 228 -7.58 -9.61 -19.72
C ILE A 228 -7.24 -8.24 -19.16
N VAL A 229 -7.59 -7.18 -19.89
CA VAL A 229 -7.62 -5.80 -19.42
C VAL A 229 -9.04 -5.25 -19.58
N GLU A 230 -9.73 -5.05 -18.49
CA GLU A 230 -11.09 -4.56 -18.45
C GLU A 230 -11.21 -3.33 -17.54
N LYS A 231 -11.93 -2.31 -17.99
CA LYS A 231 -12.14 -1.04 -17.27
C LYS A 231 -10.82 -0.38 -16.83
N GLY A 232 -9.80 -0.51 -17.70
CA GLY A 232 -8.52 0.18 -17.53
C GLY A 232 -8.63 1.65 -17.94
N ASN A 233 -8.17 2.56 -17.10
CA ASN A 233 -8.26 3.99 -17.33
C ASN A 233 -6.88 4.64 -17.22
N ASN A 234 -6.41 5.28 -18.29
CA ASN A 234 -5.14 6.00 -18.32
C ASN A 234 -5.33 7.49 -18.55
N SER A 235 -4.73 8.29 -17.67
CA SER A 235 -4.59 9.73 -17.83
C SER A 235 -3.12 10.18 -17.89
N GLY A 236 -2.19 9.28 -17.60
CA GLY A 236 -0.75 9.52 -17.66
C GLY A 236 -0.23 9.51 -19.10
N SER A 237 0.90 10.17 -19.32
CA SER A 237 1.57 10.15 -20.63
C SER A 237 2.31 8.83 -20.85
N VAL A 238 2.36 8.36 -22.12
CA VAL A 238 3.11 7.16 -22.52
C VAL A 238 4.07 7.54 -23.64
N LEU A 239 5.35 7.21 -23.47
CA LEU A 239 6.40 7.45 -24.45
C LEU A 239 7.28 6.20 -24.61
N ALA A 240 7.11 5.47 -25.67
CA ALA A 240 7.95 4.32 -26.04
C ALA A 240 9.04 4.75 -27.04
N LYS A 241 10.27 4.35 -26.76
CA LYS A 241 11.41 4.56 -27.66
C LYS A 241 12.10 3.25 -27.99
N ALA A 242 12.48 3.08 -29.28
CA ALA A 242 13.27 1.94 -29.73
C ALA A 242 14.39 2.43 -30.67
N PHE A 243 15.64 2.16 -30.31
CA PHE A 243 16.80 2.62 -31.08
C PHE A 243 17.71 1.46 -31.42
N ASN A 244 17.79 1.12 -32.71
CA ASN A 244 18.83 0.27 -33.19
C ASN A 244 20.05 1.12 -33.56
N LYS A 245 21.17 0.90 -32.89
CA LYS A 245 22.42 1.61 -33.10
C LYS A 245 23.36 0.91 -34.09
N ASP A 246 23.01 -0.31 -34.55
CA ASP A 246 23.86 -1.06 -35.44
C ASP A 246 24.02 -0.33 -36.77
N ARG A 247 25.26 -0.03 -37.11
CA ARG A 247 25.65 0.61 -38.33
C ARG A 247 26.04 -0.37 -39.46
N TYR A 248 26.12 -1.67 -39.17
CA TYR A 248 26.78 -2.67 -40.00
C TYR A 248 25.92 -3.90 -40.34
N SER A 249 24.87 -4.22 -39.60
CA SER A 249 24.02 -5.37 -39.86
C SER A 249 22.89 -5.06 -40.85
N LYS A 250 22.52 -6.08 -41.66
CA LYS A 250 21.67 -5.91 -42.86
C LYS A 250 20.17 -6.22 -42.60
N ARG A 251 19.71 -6.50 -41.39
CA ARG A 251 18.36 -7.05 -41.16
C ARG A 251 17.73 -6.75 -39.79
N GLU A 252 18.08 -5.68 -39.13
CA GLU A 252 17.59 -5.44 -37.78
C GLU A 252 16.65 -4.23 -37.70
N ASN A 253 15.49 -4.42 -37.07
CA ASN A 253 14.39 -3.46 -37.00
C ASN A 253 14.31 -2.86 -35.59
N ALA A 254 14.03 -1.58 -35.49
CA ALA A 254 13.60 -0.99 -34.20
C ALA A 254 12.07 -0.99 -34.16
N LYS A 255 11.47 -1.46 -33.07
CA LYS A 255 10.02 -1.51 -32.90
C LYS A 255 9.59 -0.83 -31.61
N ALA A 256 8.86 0.26 -31.73
CA ALA A 256 8.27 0.94 -30.56
C ALA A 256 6.75 0.89 -30.63
N TYR A 257 6.15 0.37 -29.57
CA TYR A 257 4.70 0.25 -29.43
C TYR A 257 4.25 1.12 -28.23
N SER A 258 3.45 2.12 -28.50
CA SER A 258 2.89 3.02 -27.50
C SER A 258 1.37 3.00 -27.54
N GLY A 259 0.75 2.59 -26.46
CA GLY A 259 -0.72 2.55 -26.36
C GLY A 259 -1.21 3.27 -25.10
N GLY A 260 -2.32 3.97 -25.23
CA GLY A 260 -2.92 4.68 -24.10
C GLY A 260 -3.27 3.74 -22.95
N VAL A 261 -3.68 2.52 -23.27
CA VAL A 261 -3.97 1.45 -22.32
C VAL A 261 -2.98 0.31 -22.45
N VAL A 262 -2.80 -0.24 -23.66
CA VAL A 262 -1.90 -1.37 -23.90
C VAL A 262 -0.95 -1.07 -25.03
N GLY A 263 0.35 -1.30 -24.83
CA GLY A 263 1.36 -1.16 -25.89
C GLY A 263 1.21 -2.19 -27.00
N TYR A 264 1.22 -3.46 -26.63
CA TYR A 264 1.09 -4.60 -27.53
C TYR A 264 0.10 -5.63 -26.96
N ASN A 265 -0.95 -5.96 -27.72
CA ASN A 265 -2.06 -6.80 -27.26
C ASN A 265 -2.27 -8.05 -28.10
N GLU A 266 -2.42 -9.20 -27.45
CA GLU A 266 -2.77 -10.49 -28.06
C GLU A 266 -4.05 -11.11 -27.47
N SER A 267 -4.77 -10.38 -26.62
CA SER A 267 -5.96 -10.90 -25.93
C SER A 267 -7.03 -9.82 -25.73
N THR A 268 -7.72 -9.82 -24.62
CA THR A 268 -8.88 -8.97 -24.38
C THR A 268 -8.50 -7.59 -23.85
N VAL A 269 -9.00 -6.55 -24.52
CA VAL A 269 -9.06 -5.17 -24.01
C VAL A 269 -10.49 -4.69 -24.19
N ASN A 270 -11.18 -4.42 -23.08
CA ASN A 270 -12.59 -4.07 -23.07
C ASN A 270 -12.90 -2.96 -22.07
N MET A 271 -13.83 -2.05 -22.41
CA MET A 271 -14.30 -0.95 -21.56
C MET A 271 -13.18 -0.05 -21.03
N CYS A 272 -12.17 0.21 -21.85
CA CYS A 272 -10.98 0.96 -21.43
C CYS A 272 -11.01 2.41 -21.91
N LYS A 273 -10.34 3.31 -21.16
CA LYS A 273 -10.27 4.74 -21.49
C LYS A 273 -8.83 5.23 -21.50
N ASN A 274 -8.53 6.12 -22.44
CA ASN A 274 -7.31 6.92 -22.43
C ASN A 274 -7.64 8.42 -22.56
N SER A 275 -7.03 9.23 -21.71
CA SER A 275 -7.01 10.69 -21.80
C SER A 275 -5.59 11.25 -21.80
N GLY A 276 -4.58 10.39 -21.59
CA GLY A 276 -3.17 10.75 -21.55
C GLY A 276 -2.60 10.97 -22.96
N LYS A 277 -1.49 11.73 -23.01
CA LYS A 277 -0.72 11.93 -24.25
C LYS A 277 0.06 10.67 -24.59
N ILE A 278 -0.05 10.19 -25.83
CA ILE A 278 0.68 9.04 -26.35
C ILE A 278 1.73 9.51 -27.34
N SER A 279 2.96 9.11 -27.12
CA SER A 279 4.10 9.45 -27.95
C SER A 279 4.93 8.21 -28.27
N VAL A 280 5.57 8.23 -29.43
CA VAL A 280 6.45 7.14 -29.89
C VAL A 280 7.65 7.71 -30.61
N ASP A 281 8.80 7.04 -30.48
CA ASP A 281 10.03 7.35 -31.20
C ASP A 281 10.74 6.04 -31.56
N SER A 282 10.96 5.77 -32.84
CA SER A 282 11.66 4.57 -33.29
C SER A 282 12.68 4.93 -34.36
N LYS A 283 13.92 4.52 -34.16
CA LYS A 283 15.06 4.91 -35.02
C LYS A 283 15.99 3.73 -35.30
N CYS A 284 16.53 3.68 -36.52
CA CYS A 284 17.65 2.84 -36.85
C CYS A 284 18.82 3.69 -37.34
N ALA A 285 20.03 3.43 -36.84
CA ALA A 285 21.24 4.15 -37.25
C ALA A 285 21.72 3.64 -38.60
N ASN A 286 21.30 4.23 -39.71
CA ASN A 286 21.71 3.80 -41.07
C ASN A 286 22.94 4.58 -41.56
N THR A 287 24.00 3.85 -41.96
CA THR A 287 25.20 4.45 -42.54
C THR A 287 25.52 3.98 -43.96
N TYR A 288 24.78 3.02 -44.55
CA TYR A 288 25.14 2.42 -45.84
C TYR A 288 23.99 2.26 -46.85
N GLY A 289 23.06 3.20 -46.94
CA GLY A 289 22.14 3.29 -48.09
C GLY A 289 21.13 2.12 -48.25
N LYS A 290 20.99 1.22 -47.28
CA LYS A 290 19.93 0.21 -47.19
C LYS A 290 19.20 0.41 -45.88
N SER A 291 17.95 0.77 -46.02
CA SER A 291 17.07 1.12 -44.94
C SER A 291 16.58 -0.10 -44.16
N ASP A 292 17.16 -0.34 -42.97
CA ASP A 292 16.52 -1.23 -42.01
C ASP A 292 15.33 -0.50 -41.38
N PRO A 293 14.12 -1.08 -41.45
CA PRO A 293 12.93 -0.33 -41.09
C PRO A 293 12.79 -0.10 -39.57
N ALA A 294 12.60 1.14 -39.18
CA ALA A 294 12.10 1.47 -37.85
C ALA A 294 10.57 1.54 -37.88
N TYR A 295 9.94 0.89 -36.93
CA TYR A 295 8.49 0.78 -36.85
C TYR A 295 7.99 1.50 -35.58
N ALA A 296 7.14 2.46 -35.75
CA ALA A 296 6.51 3.22 -34.69
C ALA A 296 4.99 2.99 -34.66
N TYR A 297 4.50 2.29 -33.66
CA TYR A 297 3.08 1.99 -33.47
C TYR A 297 2.55 2.82 -32.31
N TYR A 298 1.58 3.70 -32.55
CA TYR A 298 1.00 4.54 -31.50
C TYR A 298 -0.52 4.64 -31.65
N GLY A 299 -1.20 4.06 -30.67
CA GLY A 299 -2.66 4.02 -30.63
C GLY A 299 -3.23 4.73 -29.41
N GLY A 300 -4.34 5.41 -29.61
CA GLY A 300 -5.01 6.11 -28.50
C GLY A 300 -5.35 5.18 -27.33
N VAL A 301 -5.67 3.92 -27.64
CA VAL A 301 -5.90 2.88 -26.63
C VAL A 301 -4.85 1.78 -26.75
N VAL A 302 -4.62 1.22 -27.95
CA VAL A 302 -3.68 0.12 -28.14
C VAL A 302 -2.73 0.41 -29.30
N GLY A 303 -1.41 0.24 -29.06
CA GLY A 303 -0.39 0.41 -30.07
C GLY A 303 -0.48 -0.66 -31.18
N TYR A 304 -0.55 -1.93 -30.80
CA TYR A 304 -0.75 -3.06 -31.73
C TYR A 304 -1.68 -4.08 -31.10
N THR A 305 -2.60 -4.64 -31.89
CA THR A 305 -3.41 -5.78 -31.44
C THR A 305 -3.58 -6.84 -32.55
N SER A 306 -3.40 -8.11 -32.18
CA SER A 306 -3.75 -9.26 -33.00
C SER A 306 -5.21 -9.68 -32.87
N THR A 307 -5.92 -9.18 -31.85
CA THR A 307 -7.33 -9.44 -31.55
C THR A 307 -8.17 -8.18 -31.74
N MET A 308 -9.50 -8.34 -31.74
CA MET A 308 -10.42 -7.19 -31.76
C MET A 308 -10.63 -6.67 -30.34
N ILE A 309 -10.29 -5.41 -30.09
CA ILE A 309 -10.62 -4.74 -28.83
C ILE A 309 -12.04 -4.15 -28.88
N SER A 310 -12.67 -3.93 -27.74
CA SER A 310 -14.07 -3.49 -27.70
C SER A 310 -14.33 -2.42 -26.65
N ASN A 311 -15.33 -1.59 -26.93
CA ASN A 311 -15.90 -0.63 -25.99
C ASN A 311 -14.84 0.30 -25.39
N CYS A 312 -13.99 0.92 -26.21
CA CYS A 312 -12.89 1.74 -25.74
C CYS A 312 -13.06 3.21 -26.12
N ILE A 313 -12.50 4.08 -25.31
CA ILE A 313 -12.54 5.53 -25.47
C ILE A 313 -11.13 6.09 -25.54
N ASN A 314 -10.86 6.93 -26.55
CA ASN A 314 -9.71 7.81 -26.53
C ASN A 314 -10.14 9.29 -26.51
N SER A 315 -9.56 10.03 -25.60
CA SER A 315 -9.63 11.49 -25.55
C SER A 315 -8.24 12.12 -25.42
N GLY A 316 -7.20 11.29 -25.45
CA GLY A 316 -5.80 11.71 -25.38
C GLY A 316 -5.23 12.08 -26.74
N SER A 317 -4.23 12.94 -26.72
CA SER A 317 -3.52 13.36 -27.93
C SER A 317 -2.46 12.32 -28.34
N LEU A 318 -2.22 12.23 -29.64
CA LEU A 318 -1.24 11.32 -30.24
C LEU A 318 -0.12 12.12 -30.90
N SER A 319 1.14 11.68 -30.72
CA SER A 319 2.29 12.26 -31.43
C SER A 319 3.33 11.20 -31.75
N ALA A 320 3.98 11.32 -32.90
CA ALA A 320 5.18 10.57 -33.24
C ALA A 320 6.32 11.55 -33.42
N GLU A 321 7.49 11.21 -32.92
CA GLU A 321 8.70 11.95 -33.19
C GLU A 321 9.26 11.43 -34.53
N VAL A 322 9.12 12.29 -35.58
CA VAL A 322 9.55 11.97 -36.93
C VAL A 322 11.01 12.36 -37.09
N THR A 323 11.87 11.40 -37.37
CA THR A 323 13.28 11.65 -37.73
C THR A 323 13.57 11.04 -39.07
N GLU A 324 14.65 11.49 -39.71
CA GLU A 324 15.04 11.09 -41.07
C GLU A 324 15.23 9.55 -41.29
N PHE A 325 15.27 8.77 -40.19
CA PHE A 325 15.55 7.32 -40.20
C PHE A 325 14.39 6.44 -39.71
N THR A 326 13.16 6.96 -39.63
CA THR A 326 11.97 6.14 -39.31
C THR A 326 11.14 5.92 -40.58
N TYR A 327 10.91 4.68 -40.95
CA TYR A 327 10.28 4.36 -42.25
C TYR A 327 8.79 4.02 -42.18
N TYR A 328 8.32 3.49 -41.03
CA TYR A 328 6.94 3.03 -40.87
C TYR A 328 6.27 3.59 -39.60
N TYR A 329 5.33 4.49 -39.81
CA TYR A 329 4.50 5.07 -38.77
C TYR A 329 3.10 4.48 -38.88
N TYR A 330 2.68 3.82 -37.84
CA TYR A 330 1.32 3.31 -37.69
C TYR A 330 0.65 4.08 -36.56
N GLY A 331 -0.12 5.10 -36.89
CA GLY A 331 -0.88 5.89 -35.92
C GLY A 331 -2.36 5.61 -36.01
N GLY A 332 -3.02 5.41 -34.90
CA GLY A 332 -4.47 5.18 -34.88
C GLY A 332 -5.16 5.77 -33.67
N SER A 333 -6.27 6.40 -33.90
CA SER A 333 -7.04 7.09 -32.86
C SER A 333 -7.46 6.16 -31.71
N ILE A 334 -7.75 4.89 -31.99
CA ILE A 334 -8.01 3.83 -31.01
C ILE A 334 -6.92 2.79 -31.06
N VAL A 335 -6.67 2.18 -32.23
CA VAL A 335 -5.62 1.18 -32.45
C VAL A 335 -4.72 1.64 -33.59
N ALA A 336 -3.41 1.49 -33.44
CA ALA A 336 -2.49 1.81 -34.53
C ALA A 336 -2.52 0.72 -35.60
N THR A 337 -2.50 -0.55 -35.20
CA THR A 337 -2.63 -1.72 -36.06
C THR A 337 -3.53 -2.75 -35.37
N GLY A 338 -4.54 -3.22 -36.11
CA GLY A 338 -5.54 -4.18 -35.61
C GLY A 338 -6.96 -3.68 -35.81
N LYS A 339 -7.91 -4.21 -35.02
CA LYS A 339 -9.34 -3.89 -35.14
C LYS A 339 -9.93 -3.48 -33.79
N ALA A 340 -10.90 -2.56 -33.86
CA ALA A 340 -11.69 -2.15 -32.71
C ALA A 340 -13.20 -2.34 -32.99
N LYS A 341 -13.98 -2.56 -31.95
CA LYS A 341 -15.43 -2.69 -31.98
C LYS A 341 -16.05 -1.71 -31.00
N ASN A 342 -17.14 -1.04 -31.38
CA ASN A 342 -17.95 -0.19 -30.50
C ASN A 342 -17.10 0.80 -29.66
N SER A 343 -16.09 1.38 -30.30
CA SER A 343 -15.09 2.25 -29.66
C SER A 343 -15.06 3.60 -30.34
N TYR A 344 -14.63 4.65 -29.66
CA TYR A 344 -14.59 5.98 -30.26
C TYR A 344 -13.46 6.87 -29.73
N ASP A 345 -13.11 7.87 -30.55
CA ASP A 345 -12.12 8.92 -30.26
C ASP A 345 -12.77 10.31 -30.31
N THR A 346 -12.64 11.02 -29.20
CA THR A 346 -13.22 12.38 -29.09
C THR A 346 -12.33 13.44 -29.73
N VAL A 347 -11.04 13.21 -29.92
CA VAL A 347 -10.09 14.15 -30.53
C VAL A 347 -10.32 14.23 -32.03
N ASN A 348 -10.26 13.07 -32.72
CA ASN A 348 -10.37 12.98 -34.17
C ASN A 348 -11.81 12.78 -34.66
N LYS A 349 -12.79 12.67 -33.73
CA LYS A 349 -14.21 12.41 -34.03
C LYS A 349 -14.44 11.14 -34.86
N LYS A 350 -13.68 10.08 -34.57
CA LYS A 350 -13.79 8.79 -35.21
C LYS A 350 -14.41 7.77 -34.29
N TYR A 351 -15.10 6.78 -34.86
CA TYR A 351 -15.59 5.63 -34.09
C TYR A 351 -15.48 4.33 -34.92
N TRP A 352 -15.53 3.21 -34.25
CA TRP A 352 -15.36 1.88 -34.86
C TRP A 352 -16.55 1.00 -34.55
N LEU A 353 -17.10 0.41 -35.60
CA LEU A 353 -18.18 -0.57 -35.50
C LEU A 353 -17.68 -1.86 -36.16
N ASN A 354 -17.56 -2.93 -35.39
CA ASN A 354 -17.12 -4.24 -35.86
C ASN A 354 -15.86 -4.23 -36.74
N GLY A 355 -14.87 -3.45 -36.38
CA GLY A 355 -13.59 -3.35 -37.10
C GLY A 355 -13.55 -2.32 -38.24
N VAL A 356 -14.65 -1.63 -38.50
CA VAL A 356 -14.76 -0.56 -39.52
C VAL A 356 -14.64 0.80 -38.84
N GLU A 357 -13.70 1.63 -39.30
CA GLU A 357 -13.56 3.02 -38.90
C GLU A 357 -14.59 3.91 -39.60
N VAL A 358 -15.25 4.79 -38.85
CA VAL A 358 -16.25 5.74 -39.34
C VAL A 358 -15.88 7.14 -38.88
N GLN A 359 -15.96 8.13 -39.78
CA GLN A 359 -15.79 9.53 -39.43
C GLN A 359 -17.11 10.09 -38.88
N GLY A 360 -17.08 10.59 -37.65
CA GLY A 360 -18.21 11.23 -36.99
C GLY A 360 -18.07 12.75 -36.92
N THR A 361 -19.07 13.39 -36.33
CA THR A 361 -19.04 14.80 -35.92
C THR A 361 -19.20 14.88 -34.40
N ALA A 362 -18.71 15.95 -33.77
CA ALA A 362 -18.90 16.14 -32.33
C ALA A 362 -20.39 16.17 -31.97
N GLU A 363 -21.21 16.87 -32.77
CA GLU A 363 -22.65 16.96 -32.59
C GLU A 363 -23.34 15.59 -32.56
N ASN A 364 -23.05 14.74 -33.55
CA ASN A 364 -23.70 13.42 -33.63
C ASN A 364 -23.20 12.47 -32.54
N MET A 365 -21.89 12.52 -32.19
CA MET A 365 -21.29 11.66 -31.17
C MET A 365 -21.68 12.07 -29.74
N GLN A 366 -22.36 13.22 -29.55
CA GLN A 366 -22.87 13.68 -28.27
C GLN A 366 -24.40 13.52 -28.16
N LYS A 367 -25.02 12.65 -28.95
CA LYS A 367 -26.45 12.29 -28.90
C LYS A 367 -26.65 10.93 -28.22
N ASP A 368 -27.78 10.72 -27.56
CA ASP A 368 -28.15 9.41 -26.99
C ASP A 368 -28.18 8.32 -28.06
N GLN A 369 -28.61 8.65 -29.26
CA GLN A 369 -28.56 7.77 -30.41
C GLN A 369 -27.14 7.18 -30.65
N PHE A 370 -26.10 7.96 -30.45
CA PHE A 370 -24.75 7.47 -30.67
C PHE A 370 -24.34 6.40 -29.62
N ALA A 371 -24.74 6.55 -28.36
CA ALA A 371 -24.55 5.51 -27.35
C ALA A 371 -25.28 4.21 -27.74
N TRP A 372 -26.51 4.34 -28.28
CA TRP A 372 -27.25 3.20 -28.81
C TRP A 372 -26.56 2.57 -30.03
N ILE A 373 -26.01 3.38 -30.96
CA ILE A 373 -25.23 2.88 -32.10
C ILE A 373 -24.06 2.02 -31.62
N LEU A 374 -23.37 2.44 -30.57
CA LEU A 374 -22.28 1.66 -29.99
C LEU A 374 -22.80 0.39 -29.30
N ASN A 375 -23.94 0.45 -28.60
CA ASN A 375 -24.53 -0.72 -27.93
C ASN A 375 -25.01 -1.79 -28.93
N THR A 376 -25.43 -1.39 -30.10
CA THR A 376 -26.06 -2.28 -31.08
C THR A 376 -25.21 -2.51 -32.33
N THR A 377 -23.99 -1.96 -32.38
CA THR A 377 -23.17 -1.95 -33.59
C THR A 377 -23.97 -1.41 -34.79
N ASN A 378 -24.61 -0.24 -34.60
CA ASN A 378 -25.51 0.39 -35.55
C ASN A 378 -26.74 -0.46 -35.93
N GLY A 379 -27.31 -1.16 -34.93
CA GLY A 379 -28.51 -1.98 -35.13
C GLY A 379 -28.26 -3.37 -35.71
N THR A 380 -27.01 -3.78 -35.89
CA THR A 380 -26.65 -5.11 -36.43
C THR A 380 -26.58 -6.20 -35.33
N THR A 381 -26.52 -5.79 -34.08
CA THR A 381 -26.49 -6.70 -32.93
C THR A 381 -27.53 -6.31 -31.88
N THR A 382 -27.91 -7.24 -31.02
CA THR A 382 -28.70 -6.93 -29.81
C THR A 382 -27.96 -5.89 -28.97
N ASN A 383 -28.73 -4.97 -28.35
CA ASN A 383 -28.20 -3.98 -27.43
C ASN A 383 -27.46 -4.66 -26.25
N ASP A 384 -26.16 -4.43 -26.13
CA ASP A 384 -25.29 -5.07 -25.13
C ASP A 384 -25.26 -4.33 -23.78
N GLY A 385 -25.91 -3.17 -23.70
CA GLY A 385 -26.10 -2.43 -22.46
C GLY A 385 -24.82 -1.78 -21.90
N VAL A 386 -23.78 -1.64 -22.70
CA VAL A 386 -22.46 -1.12 -22.24
C VAL A 386 -22.42 0.39 -22.14
N TRP A 387 -23.11 1.08 -23.07
CA TRP A 387 -23.00 2.52 -23.25
C TRP A 387 -24.19 3.28 -22.71
N SER A 388 -23.91 4.29 -21.93
CA SER A 388 -24.82 5.33 -21.45
C SER A 388 -24.35 6.71 -21.91
N ARG A 389 -25.05 7.78 -21.52
CA ARG A 389 -24.65 9.17 -21.75
C ARG A 389 -25.20 10.09 -20.67
N ASN A 390 -24.34 10.92 -20.10
CA ASN A 390 -24.75 11.93 -19.12
C ASN A 390 -24.26 13.31 -19.59
N GLY A 391 -24.95 13.87 -20.62
CA GLY A 391 -24.47 15.04 -21.35
C GLY A 391 -23.19 14.74 -22.12
N GLY A 392 -22.75 15.43 -23.10
CA GLY A 392 -21.49 15.19 -23.82
C GLY A 392 -21.39 13.82 -24.53
N TYR A 393 -20.16 13.26 -24.61
CA TYR A 393 -19.89 11.97 -25.25
C TYR A 393 -20.40 10.79 -24.42
N PRO A 394 -20.61 9.58 -25.03
CA PRO A 394 -21.00 8.40 -24.28
C PRO A 394 -20.05 8.06 -23.13
N ILE A 395 -20.61 7.45 -22.11
CA ILE A 395 -19.90 6.90 -20.94
C ILE A 395 -20.28 5.43 -20.79
N PHE A 396 -19.58 4.69 -19.95
CA PHE A 396 -20.02 3.33 -19.62
C PHE A 396 -21.23 3.39 -18.70
N ALA A 397 -22.19 2.49 -18.98
CA ALA A 397 -23.31 2.26 -18.09
C ALA A 397 -22.84 1.68 -16.75
N ASP A 398 -23.48 2.09 -15.68
CA ASP A 398 -23.25 1.65 -14.31
C ASP A 398 -24.58 1.70 -13.51
N GLU A 399 -24.51 1.57 -12.19
CA GLU A 399 -25.69 1.62 -11.32
C GLU A 399 -26.42 2.98 -11.34
N LEU A 400 -25.72 4.06 -11.70
CA LEU A 400 -26.25 5.42 -11.73
C LEU A 400 -26.63 5.87 -13.15
N ASN A 401 -26.03 5.23 -14.17
CA ASN A 401 -26.18 5.60 -15.56
C ASN A 401 -26.63 4.38 -16.37
N HIS A 402 -27.93 4.25 -16.58
CA HIS A 402 -28.52 3.17 -17.37
C HIS A 402 -28.01 3.18 -18.81
N ALA A 403 -27.94 2.04 -19.43
CA ALA A 403 -27.65 1.93 -20.84
C ALA A 403 -28.73 2.61 -21.69
N ILE A 404 -28.33 3.10 -22.87
CA ILE A 404 -29.24 3.77 -23.80
C ILE A 404 -29.92 2.71 -24.65
N TYR A 405 -31.25 2.77 -24.65
CA TYR A 405 -32.16 1.91 -25.44
C TYR A 405 -32.93 2.72 -26.45
N LYS A 406 -33.35 2.08 -27.53
CA LYS A 406 -34.23 2.67 -28.52
C LYS A 406 -35.69 2.30 -28.21
N VAL A 407 -36.55 3.31 -28.07
CA VAL A 407 -38.00 3.16 -27.99
C VAL A 407 -38.62 3.64 -29.30
N THR A 408 -39.31 2.77 -29.99
CA THR A 408 -40.02 3.08 -31.23
C THR A 408 -41.50 3.31 -30.88
N PHE A 409 -41.98 4.51 -31.00
CA PHE A 409 -43.40 4.88 -30.86
C PHE A 409 -44.07 4.67 -32.20
N ASN A 410 -45.08 3.82 -32.25
CA ASN A 410 -45.79 3.43 -33.44
C ASN A 410 -47.27 3.86 -33.32
N ASP A 411 -47.68 4.76 -34.14
CA ASP A 411 -49.04 5.23 -34.25
C ASP A 411 -49.59 4.80 -35.61
N GLU A 412 -50.38 3.71 -35.60
CA GLU A 412 -51.04 3.16 -36.81
C GLU A 412 -50.07 2.98 -38.02
N GLY A 413 -48.83 2.68 -37.76
CA GLY A 413 -47.80 2.49 -38.80
C GLY A 413 -46.89 3.72 -39.00
N VAL A 414 -47.21 4.87 -38.43
CA VAL A 414 -46.31 6.03 -38.36
C VAL A 414 -45.37 5.87 -37.17
N THR A 415 -44.06 5.74 -37.43
CA THR A 415 -43.08 5.46 -36.38
C THR A 415 -42.22 6.65 -36.03
N SER A 416 -41.99 6.86 -34.73
CA SER A 416 -41.06 7.86 -34.18
C SER A 416 -40.06 7.19 -33.22
N ASN A 417 -38.79 7.26 -33.51
CA ASN A 417 -37.75 6.69 -32.66
C ASN A 417 -37.25 7.69 -31.61
N ARG A 418 -37.20 7.27 -30.36
CA ARG A 418 -36.58 7.98 -29.24
C ARG A 418 -35.49 7.11 -28.62
N TYR A 419 -34.56 7.74 -27.95
CA TYR A 419 -33.53 7.06 -27.22
C TYR A 419 -33.61 7.42 -25.74
N THR A 420 -33.47 6.45 -24.86
CA THR A 420 -33.51 6.70 -23.43
C THR A 420 -32.35 7.59 -22.98
N ASN A 421 -32.52 8.28 -21.88
CA ASN A 421 -31.43 8.97 -21.18
C ASN A 421 -30.70 8.02 -20.22
N ASN A 422 -29.73 8.54 -19.44
CA ASN A 422 -29.00 7.76 -18.46
C ASN A 422 -29.82 7.27 -17.25
N LYS A 423 -31.07 7.68 -17.12
CA LYS A 423 -32.04 7.14 -16.15
C LYS A 423 -32.91 6.03 -16.73
N GLY A 424 -32.69 5.65 -17.98
CA GLY A 424 -33.51 4.69 -18.70
C GLY A 424 -34.87 5.25 -19.17
N LEU A 425 -35.07 6.56 -19.09
CA LEU A 425 -36.31 7.20 -19.46
C LEU A 425 -36.23 7.71 -20.89
N ALA A 426 -37.31 7.50 -21.67
CA ALA A 426 -37.45 8.05 -23.02
C ALA A 426 -38.25 9.36 -23.01
N ASN A 427 -37.83 10.32 -23.83
CA ASN A 427 -38.68 11.47 -24.13
C ASN A 427 -39.80 11.04 -25.09
N PHE A 428 -41.05 11.17 -24.67
CA PHE A 428 -42.18 10.80 -25.49
C PHE A 428 -42.32 11.78 -26.66
N PRO A 429 -42.85 11.34 -27.82
CA PRO A 429 -43.32 12.26 -28.84
C PRO A 429 -44.52 13.07 -28.29
N GLU A 430 -44.92 14.11 -29.02
CA GLU A 430 -46.21 14.72 -28.79
C GLU A 430 -47.30 13.63 -28.94
N ASP A 431 -48.35 13.70 -28.11
CA ASP A 431 -49.45 12.77 -28.18
C ASP A 431 -50.14 12.90 -29.55
N PRO A 432 -50.41 11.77 -30.21
CA PRO A 432 -51.08 11.83 -31.51
C PRO A 432 -52.50 12.35 -31.33
N GLU A 433 -52.99 13.13 -32.30
CA GLU A 433 -54.38 13.62 -32.31
C GLU A 433 -55.33 12.45 -32.64
N PRO A 434 -56.23 12.06 -31.72
CA PRO A 434 -57.18 10.99 -31.99
C PRO A 434 -58.28 11.41 -33.01
N ALA A 435 -58.81 10.40 -33.69
CA ALA A 435 -60.01 10.64 -34.52
C ALA A 435 -61.17 11.19 -33.68
N GLU A 436 -62.09 11.89 -34.29
CA GLU A 436 -63.30 12.51 -33.64
C GLU A 436 -64.05 11.41 -32.84
N GLY A 437 -64.33 11.67 -31.57
CA GLY A 437 -64.98 10.72 -30.64
C GLY A 437 -64.03 9.71 -29.91
N PHE A 438 -62.72 9.72 -30.17
CA PHE A 438 -61.76 8.85 -29.52
C PHE A 438 -60.87 9.67 -28.61
N ILE A 439 -60.33 9.00 -27.57
CA ILE A 439 -59.29 9.53 -26.69
C ILE A 439 -58.05 8.70 -26.86
N PHE A 440 -56.89 9.34 -26.97
CA PHE A 440 -55.60 8.69 -26.90
C PHE A 440 -55.36 8.19 -25.45
N MET A 441 -55.34 6.87 -25.29
CA MET A 441 -55.14 6.22 -23.98
C MET A 441 -53.69 6.18 -23.56
N GLY A 442 -52.79 6.52 -24.45
CA GLY A 442 -51.34 6.48 -24.24
C GLY A 442 -50.62 5.43 -25.09
N TRP A 443 -49.39 5.28 -24.81
CA TRP A 443 -48.49 4.31 -25.46
C TRP A 443 -48.43 3.01 -24.67
N TYR A 444 -48.57 1.86 -25.36
CA TYR A 444 -48.61 0.54 -24.76
C TYR A 444 -47.54 -0.35 -25.40
N ASN A 445 -46.92 -1.21 -24.62
CA ASN A 445 -46.01 -2.23 -25.12
C ASN A 445 -46.77 -3.47 -25.65
N ALA A 446 -46.02 -4.48 -26.13
CA ALA A 446 -46.64 -5.64 -26.79
C ALA A 446 -47.42 -6.56 -25.84
N ASP A 447 -47.32 -6.38 -24.53
CA ASP A 447 -48.09 -7.13 -23.51
C ASP A 447 -49.28 -6.30 -22.95
N ASP A 448 -49.73 -5.27 -23.67
CA ASP A 448 -50.78 -4.38 -23.30
C ASP A 448 -50.57 -3.58 -22.00
N THR A 449 -49.32 -3.49 -21.57
CA THR A 449 -48.96 -2.64 -20.43
C THR A 449 -48.68 -1.22 -20.93
N ARG A 450 -49.36 -0.23 -20.30
CA ARG A 450 -49.16 1.18 -20.61
C ARG A 450 -47.75 1.63 -20.19
N VAL A 451 -47.01 2.23 -21.09
CA VAL A 451 -45.77 2.91 -20.78
C VAL A 451 -46.03 4.35 -20.36
N LYS A 452 -45.33 4.83 -19.35
CA LYS A 452 -45.46 6.16 -18.73
C LYS A 452 -44.15 6.93 -18.91
N SER A 453 -44.18 8.24 -18.72
CA SER A 453 -42.97 9.08 -18.74
C SER A 453 -41.91 8.66 -17.69
N THR A 454 -42.35 7.93 -16.66
CA THR A 454 -41.52 7.36 -15.60
C THR A 454 -41.10 5.92 -15.87
N THR A 455 -41.53 5.31 -16.99
CA THR A 455 -41.12 3.93 -17.32
C THR A 455 -39.67 3.86 -17.64
N VAL A 456 -38.97 3.01 -16.90
CA VAL A 456 -37.54 2.69 -17.12
C VAL A 456 -37.46 1.56 -18.13
N PHE A 457 -36.86 1.83 -19.28
CA PHE A 457 -36.66 0.86 -20.33
C PHE A 457 -35.35 0.13 -20.11
N SER A 458 -35.39 -1.19 -20.20
CA SER A 458 -34.25 -2.09 -20.04
C SER A 458 -33.88 -2.87 -21.31
N ALA A 459 -34.54 -2.58 -22.41
CA ALA A 459 -34.32 -3.14 -23.74
C ALA A 459 -34.85 -2.22 -24.83
N ASP A 460 -34.38 -2.44 -26.08
CA ASP A 460 -34.98 -1.85 -27.25
C ASP A 460 -36.41 -2.42 -27.44
N GLN A 461 -37.39 -1.56 -27.61
CA GLN A 461 -38.79 -2.01 -27.79
C GLN A 461 -39.63 -1.05 -28.63
N THR A 462 -40.77 -1.55 -29.12
CA THR A 462 -41.79 -0.78 -29.79
C THR A 462 -42.98 -0.64 -28.84
N VAL A 463 -43.52 0.56 -28.80
CA VAL A 463 -44.78 0.88 -28.08
C VAL A 463 -45.79 1.42 -29.09
N ASN A 464 -47.04 1.03 -28.95
CA ASN A 464 -48.09 1.37 -29.88
C ASN A 464 -49.08 2.38 -29.25
N ALA A 465 -49.55 3.33 -30.04
CA ALA A 465 -50.66 4.19 -29.67
C ALA A 465 -51.96 3.36 -29.49
N VAL A 466 -52.64 3.60 -28.42
CA VAL A 466 -53.95 2.97 -28.16
C VAL A 466 -55.01 4.06 -27.96
N TYR A 467 -56.13 3.88 -28.61
CA TYR A 467 -57.28 4.82 -28.61
C TYR A 467 -58.51 4.11 -28.00
N THR A 468 -59.35 4.90 -27.36
CA THR A 468 -60.65 4.44 -26.84
C THR A 468 -61.72 5.48 -27.04
N ASP A 469 -63.01 5.05 -26.96
CA ASP A 469 -64.15 5.98 -26.98
C ASP A 469 -64.08 6.95 -25.78
N ALA A 470 -64.36 8.20 -26.02
CA ALA A 470 -64.17 9.27 -25.04
C ALA A 470 -65.23 9.28 -23.91
N SER A 471 -66.35 8.49 -24.03
CA SER A 471 -67.35 8.44 -22.99
C SER A 471 -66.97 7.57 -21.82
N ASP A 472 -66.86 8.14 -20.63
CA ASP A 472 -66.71 7.49 -19.34
C ASP A 472 -65.25 7.02 -18.96
N VAL A 473 -64.28 7.82 -19.31
CA VAL A 473 -62.84 7.49 -18.91
C VAL A 473 -62.51 8.04 -17.53
N PHE A 474 -62.18 7.12 -16.61
CA PHE A 474 -61.65 7.41 -15.28
C PHE A 474 -60.26 6.85 -15.15
N TRP A 475 -59.35 7.64 -14.61
CA TRP A 475 -57.94 7.28 -14.38
C TRP A 475 -57.69 6.95 -12.92
N LYS A 476 -56.98 5.89 -12.65
CA LYS A 476 -56.52 5.53 -11.32
C LYS A 476 -55.19 6.23 -11.01
N ILE A 477 -55.24 7.11 -10.02
CA ILE A 477 -54.04 7.80 -9.53
C ILE A 477 -53.67 7.20 -8.19
N THR A 478 -52.37 6.83 -8.05
CA THR A 478 -51.86 6.23 -6.82
C THR A 478 -50.61 6.98 -6.36
N PHE A 479 -50.59 7.36 -5.09
CA PHE A 479 -49.45 7.97 -4.44
C PHE A 479 -48.74 6.91 -3.56
N TYR A 480 -47.44 6.71 -3.77
CA TYR A 480 -46.63 5.77 -3.05
C TYR A 480 -45.58 6.48 -2.19
N ASN A 481 -45.21 5.84 -1.10
CA ASN A 481 -44.00 6.25 -0.38
C ASN A 481 -42.75 5.78 -1.14
N ALA A 482 -41.59 6.36 -0.82
CA ALA A 482 -40.33 5.96 -1.46
C ALA A 482 -39.89 4.54 -1.05
N ALA A 483 -39.17 3.85 -1.95
CA ALA A 483 -38.53 2.58 -1.64
C ALA A 483 -37.61 2.72 -0.39
N PRO A 484 -37.45 1.67 0.44
CA PRO A 484 -37.94 0.30 0.22
C PRO A 484 -39.37 0.05 0.68
N ALA A 485 -40.08 1.07 1.12
CA ALA A 485 -41.45 0.88 1.66
C ALA A 485 -42.49 0.65 0.56
N ASP A 486 -42.37 1.32 -0.57
CA ASP A 486 -43.30 1.31 -1.73
C ASP A 486 -44.77 1.12 -1.30
N THR A 487 -45.13 1.74 -0.17
CA THR A 487 -46.44 1.61 0.41
C THR A 487 -47.39 2.61 -0.24
N VAL A 488 -48.56 2.15 -0.60
CA VAL A 488 -49.64 3.03 -1.10
C VAL A 488 -50.04 4.01 0.01
N LEU A 489 -49.91 5.29 -0.26
CA LEU A 489 -50.33 6.37 0.62
C LEU A 489 -51.79 6.79 0.33
N GLU A 490 -52.12 6.86 -0.95
CA GLU A 490 -53.45 7.18 -1.43
C GLU A 490 -53.69 6.58 -2.83
N SER A 491 -54.87 6.07 -3.12
CA SER A 491 -55.26 5.62 -4.47
C SER A 491 -56.72 6.01 -4.71
N LYS A 492 -56.93 6.80 -5.77
CA LYS A 492 -58.26 7.30 -6.16
C LYS A 492 -58.45 7.25 -7.66
N SER A 493 -59.72 7.13 -8.10
CA SER A 493 -60.10 7.32 -9.51
C SER A 493 -60.47 8.76 -9.74
N TYR A 494 -59.87 9.38 -10.76
CA TYR A 494 -60.11 10.72 -11.21
C TYR A 494 -60.69 10.68 -12.62
N GLN A 495 -61.75 11.48 -12.88
CA GLN A 495 -62.29 11.63 -14.23
C GLN A 495 -61.22 12.28 -15.12
N HIS A 496 -61.14 11.89 -16.37
CA HIS A 496 -60.19 12.46 -17.33
C HIS A 496 -60.20 14.01 -17.30
N GLY A 497 -59.03 14.60 -17.22
CA GLY A 497 -58.82 16.05 -17.15
C GLY A 497 -58.97 16.67 -15.75
N SER A 498 -59.35 15.91 -14.71
CA SER A 498 -59.52 16.46 -13.35
C SER A 498 -58.16 16.76 -12.73
N VAL A 499 -58.09 17.79 -11.89
CA VAL A 499 -56.87 18.15 -11.15
C VAL A 499 -56.55 17.07 -10.11
N VAL A 500 -55.33 16.54 -10.16
CA VAL A 500 -54.83 15.56 -9.21
C VAL A 500 -54.15 16.28 -8.05
N ALA A 501 -54.50 15.89 -6.83
CA ALA A 501 -53.84 16.36 -5.63
C ALA A 501 -53.78 15.26 -4.57
N TYR A 502 -52.65 15.13 -3.90
CA TYR A 502 -52.52 14.26 -2.74
C TYR A 502 -53.27 14.85 -1.54
N GLY A 503 -54.19 14.06 -0.99
CA GLY A 503 -55.05 14.51 0.11
C GLY A 503 -54.60 14.01 1.49
N GLY A 504 -53.51 13.26 1.60
CA GLY A 504 -53.03 12.66 2.84
C GLY A 504 -52.07 13.56 3.62
N ALA A 505 -51.60 13.04 4.76
CA ALA A 505 -50.55 13.68 5.56
C ALA A 505 -49.19 13.66 4.82
N THR A 506 -48.34 14.66 5.07
CA THR A 506 -46.96 14.71 4.51
C THR A 506 -46.24 13.36 4.68
N PRO A 507 -45.78 12.75 3.57
CA PRO A 507 -45.12 11.47 3.65
C PRO A 507 -43.86 11.52 4.52
N THR A 508 -43.58 10.43 5.22
CA THR A 508 -42.40 10.31 6.07
C THR A 508 -41.61 9.06 5.72
N LEU A 509 -40.30 9.15 5.76
CA LEU A 509 -39.40 8.02 5.57
C LEU A 509 -38.56 7.80 6.84
N ALA A 510 -38.47 6.53 7.30
CA ALA A 510 -37.74 6.21 8.51
C ALA A 510 -36.25 6.52 8.36
N SER A 511 -35.69 7.19 9.36
CA SER A 511 -34.24 7.45 9.37
C SER A 511 -33.44 6.16 9.48
N THR A 512 -32.36 6.08 8.77
CA THR A 512 -31.36 5.03 8.91
C THR A 512 -30.27 5.43 9.92
N ALA A 513 -29.33 4.56 10.19
CA ALA A 513 -28.14 4.93 10.95
C ALA A 513 -27.35 6.05 10.23
N GLN A 514 -27.36 6.08 8.92
CA GLN A 514 -26.57 7.01 8.11
C GLN A 514 -27.31 8.31 7.80
N TYR A 515 -28.60 8.24 7.51
CA TYR A 515 -29.37 9.38 7.01
C TYR A 515 -30.65 9.67 7.79
N THR A 516 -31.00 10.94 7.88
CA THR A 516 -32.35 11.42 8.11
C THR A 516 -32.95 11.87 6.78
N TYR A 517 -34.27 11.75 6.65
CA TYR A 517 -34.99 12.05 5.39
C TYR A 517 -36.04 13.10 5.63
N THR A 518 -36.15 14.03 4.71
CA THR A 518 -37.20 15.08 4.69
C THR A 518 -37.92 15.02 3.38
N PHE A 519 -39.26 14.94 3.40
CA PHE A 519 -40.06 14.93 2.19
C PHE A 519 -39.77 16.17 1.36
N LYS A 520 -39.46 15.97 0.07
CA LYS A 520 -39.10 17.02 -0.88
C LYS A 520 -40.26 17.36 -1.85
N GLY A 521 -41.09 16.38 -2.13
CA GLY A 521 -42.14 16.43 -3.14
C GLY A 521 -42.36 15.07 -3.76
N TRP A 522 -43.01 15.06 -4.87
CA TRP A 522 -43.23 13.88 -5.68
C TRP A 522 -42.17 13.79 -6.78
N ASP A 523 -41.92 12.60 -7.30
CA ASP A 523 -41.00 12.37 -8.42
C ASP A 523 -41.41 13.10 -9.70
N VAL A 524 -42.70 13.29 -9.88
CA VAL A 524 -43.34 14.15 -10.91
C VAL A 524 -44.33 15.04 -10.21
N GLU A 525 -44.39 16.33 -10.60
CA GLU A 525 -45.41 17.27 -10.09
C GLU A 525 -46.82 16.81 -10.52
N PRO A 526 -47.78 16.65 -9.61
CA PRO A 526 -49.13 16.24 -9.97
C PRO A 526 -49.81 17.21 -10.96
N THR A 527 -50.28 16.63 -12.02
CA THR A 527 -51.00 17.36 -13.10
C THR A 527 -52.44 16.86 -13.23
N ASN A 528 -53.14 17.26 -14.29
CA ASN A 528 -54.49 16.73 -14.54
C ASN A 528 -54.44 15.22 -14.84
N ALA A 529 -55.48 14.49 -14.42
CA ALA A 529 -55.66 13.08 -14.67
C ALA A 529 -55.93 12.81 -16.15
N VAL A 530 -54.89 12.41 -16.87
CA VAL A 530 -55.02 12.07 -18.31
C VAL A 530 -54.66 10.59 -18.55
N GLU A 531 -54.23 9.91 -17.50
CA GLU A 531 -53.79 8.51 -17.51
C GLU A 531 -53.76 7.94 -16.09
N ASP A 532 -53.72 6.61 -15.96
CA ASP A 532 -53.33 5.99 -14.70
C ASP A 532 -51.90 6.37 -14.37
N PHE A 533 -51.70 6.92 -13.17
CA PHE A 533 -50.41 7.42 -12.80
C PHE A 533 -50.05 7.08 -11.35
N ASP A 534 -48.78 6.73 -11.13
CA ASP A 534 -48.21 6.43 -9.84
C ASP A 534 -47.16 7.49 -9.48
N TYR A 535 -47.47 8.30 -8.45
CA TYR A 535 -46.54 9.29 -7.91
C TYR A 535 -45.74 8.70 -6.75
N HIS A 536 -44.41 8.89 -6.72
CA HIS A 536 -43.56 8.41 -5.65
C HIS A 536 -43.00 9.58 -4.85
N ALA A 537 -43.07 9.47 -3.54
CA ALA A 537 -42.49 10.47 -2.65
C ALA A 537 -40.96 10.51 -2.79
N VAL A 538 -40.44 11.72 -2.93
CA VAL A 538 -38.99 12.01 -3.00
C VAL A 538 -38.53 12.65 -1.70
N TYR A 539 -37.35 12.28 -1.22
CA TYR A 539 -36.79 12.78 0.02
C TYR A 539 -35.41 13.33 -0.18
N ASP A 540 -35.12 14.46 0.43
CA ASP A 540 -33.77 14.91 0.65
C ASP A 540 -33.17 14.14 1.85
N SER A 541 -31.93 13.72 1.74
CA SER A 541 -31.23 13.00 2.78
C SER A 541 -30.14 13.86 3.42
N THR A 542 -30.10 13.86 4.74
CA THR A 542 -29.05 14.55 5.50
C THR A 542 -28.25 13.51 6.29
N ILE A 543 -26.94 13.55 6.14
CA ILE A 543 -26.04 12.66 6.88
C ILE A 543 -26.18 12.94 8.37
N ARG A 544 -26.40 11.88 9.13
CA ARG A 544 -26.48 11.96 10.60
C ARG A 544 -25.10 12.12 11.20
N SER A 545 -25.06 12.86 12.27
CA SER A 545 -23.86 13.01 13.06
C SER A 545 -24.06 12.39 14.45
N TYR A 546 -22.99 11.79 14.95
CA TYR A 546 -22.99 11.11 16.26
C TYR A 546 -21.94 11.71 17.17
N THR A 547 -22.27 11.73 18.44
CA THR A 547 -21.34 12.22 19.46
C THR A 547 -20.30 11.17 19.77
N VAL A 548 -19.04 11.51 19.61
CA VAL A 548 -17.90 10.71 20.03
C VAL A 548 -17.27 11.38 21.24
N THR A 549 -17.06 10.59 22.27
CA THR A 549 -16.46 11.05 23.53
C THR A 549 -15.08 10.42 23.71
N PHE A 550 -14.11 11.22 24.03
CA PHE A 550 -12.75 10.82 24.35
C PHE A 550 -12.50 11.03 25.84
N ASN A 551 -12.20 9.96 26.53
CA ASN A 551 -11.94 9.97 27.97
C ASN A 551 -10.48 9.63 28.27
N ASN A 552 -10.01 10.08 29.41
CA ASN A 552 -8.74 9.64 29.97
C ASN A 552 -8.89 8.29 30.68
N THR A 553 -7.79 7.66 31.06
CA THR A 553 -7.79 6.38 31.82
C THR A 553 -8.49 6.42 33.18
N ASP A 554 -8.64 7.60 33.78
CA ASP A 554 -9.39 7.84 35.05
C ASP A 554 -10.89 8.07 34.81
N GLY A 555 -11.35 7.99 33.57
CA GLY A 555 -12.73 8.27 33.19
C GLY A 555 -13.04 9.74 32.93
N SER A 556 -12.11 10.66 33.24
CA SER A 556 -12.31 12.08 32.95
C SER A 556 -12.43 12.35 31.45
N LYS A 557 -13.38 13.21 31.09
CA LYS A 557 -13.61 13.55 29.69
C LYS A 557 -12.55 14.52 29.18
N ILE A 558 -11.86 14.12 28.11
CA ILE A 558 -10.89 14.96 27.41
C ILE A 558 -11.63 15.86 26.43
N GLU A 559 -12.48 15.26 25.59
CA GLU A 559 -13.21 15.93 24.53
C GLU A 559 -14.49 15.18 24.21
N SER A 560 -15.48 15.88 23.67
CA SER A 560 -16.67 15.31 23.06
C SER A 560 -16.99 16.16 21.84
N ALA A 561 -17.07 15.53 20.69
CA ALA A 561 -17.35 16.20 19.43
C ALA A 561 -18.32 15.37 18.59
N THR A 562 -19.02 16.01 17.68
CA THR A 562 -19.90 15.33 16.73
C THR A 562 -19.19 15.09 15.42
N PHE A 563 -19.33 13.87 14.91
CA PHE A 563 -18.79 13.47 13.62
C PHE A 563 -19.90 12.89 12.75
N GLU A 564 -19.87 13.20 11.48
CA GLU A 564 -20.78 12.61 10.51
C GLU A 564 -20.57 11.10 10.44
N TYR A 565 -21.63 10.36 10.17
CA TYR A 565 -21.58 8.94 9.87
C TYR A 565 -20.53 8.62 8.80
N GLY A 566 -19.73 7.60 9.03
CA GLY A 566 -18.66 7.19 8.13
C GLY A 566 -17.39 8.05 8.18
N LYS A 567 -17.31 9.04 9.06
CA LYS A 567 -16.06 9.78 9.29
C LYS A 567 -15.22 9.10 10.36
N MET A 568 -13.93 9.17 10.20
CA MET A 568 -12.99 8.73 11.24
C MET A 568 -12.95 9.80 12.35
N PRO A 569 -13.25 9.45 13.60
CA PRO A 569 -13.21 10.43 14.68
C PRO A 569 -11.76 10.77 15.05
N SER A 570 -11.55 11.99 15.49
CA SER A 570 -10.26 12.47 15.97
C SER A 570 -10.42 13.32 17.23
N CYS A 571 -9.51 13.17 18.16
CA CYS A 571 -9.44 14.01 19.34
C CYS A 571 -8.52 15.19 19.05
N SER A 572 -9.04 16.42 19.20
CA SER A 572 -8.26 17.64 18.96
C SER A 572 -7.32 17.97 20.12
N LYS A 573 -7.63 17.45 21.30
CA LYS A 573 -6.85 17.65 22.53
C LYS A 573 -5.86 16.51 22.70
N THR A 574 -4.64 16.84 23.02
CA THR A 574 -3.63 15.84 23.36
C THR A 574 -3.95 15.23 24.72
N PRO A 575 -4.19 13.93 24.80
CA PRO A 575 -4.39 13.25 26.08
C PRO A 575 -3.12 13.34 26.93
N THR A 576 -3.29 13.68 28.18
CA THR A 576 -2.19 13.76 29.14
C THR A 576 -2.48 12.94 30.36
N ARG A 577 -1.48 12.32 30.94
CA ARG A 577 -1.52 11.65 32.20
C ARG A 577 -0.41 12.21 33.08
N ALA A 578 -0.75 12.58 34.30
CA ALA A 578 0.21 13.17 35.24
C ALA A 578 1.41 12.23 35.45
N THR A 579 2.59 12.81 35.35
CA THR A 579 3.84 12.12 35.67
C THR A 579 3.88 11.89 37.17
N THR A 580 4.24 10.68 37.56
CA THR A 580 4.53 10.36 38.98
C THR A 580 6.04 10.51 39.25
N ALA A 581 6.46 10.35 40.48
CA ALA A 581 7.88 10.34 40.74
C ALA A 581 8.63 9.24 40.01
N GLU A 582 7.97 8.11 39.79
CA GLU A 582 8.56 6.92 39.15
C GLU A 582 8.33 6.86 37.64
N TRP A 583 7.16 7.26 37.14
CA TRP A 583 6.71 7.06 35.78
C TRP A 583 6.29 8.33 35.07
N LYS A 584 6.76 8.52 33.84
CA LYS A 584 6.23 9.45 32.86
C LYS A 584 5.42 8.69 31.83
N TYR A 585 4.39 9.31 31.34
CA TYR A 585 3.43 8.68 30.44
C TYR A 585 3.35 9.42 29.11
N SER A 586 3.29 8.69 28.03
CA SER A 586 3.07 9.21 26.67
C SER A 586 1.83 8.56 26.09
N HIS A 587 0.98 9.35 25.46
CA HIS A 587 -0.22 8.84 24.81
C HIS A 587 0.16 7.88 23.66
N LYS A 588 -0.41 6.68 23.71
CA LYS A 588 -0.15 5.61 22.73
C LYS A 588 -1.27 5.46 21.70
N GLY A 589 -2.47 5.82 22.09
CA GLY A 589 -3.64 5.62 21.24
C GLY A 589 -4.92 5.49 22.05
N TRP A 590 -5.91 4.86 21.48
CA TRP A 590 -7.25 4.77 22.05
C TRP A 590 -7.72 3.33 22.21
N ARG A 591 -8.58 3.09 23.18
CA ARG A 591 -9.28 1.83 23.40
C ARG A 591 -10.81 2.08 23.47
N PRO A 592 -11.64 1.42 22.65
CA PRO A 592 -11.23 0.61 21.49
C PRO A 592 -10.38 1.41 20.49
N ALA A 593 -9.74 0.76 19.52
CA ALA A 593 -9.09 1.47 18.41
C ALA A 593 -10.13 2.33 17.69
N LEU A 594 -9.70 3.47 17.16
CA LEU A 594 -10.60 4.35 16.40
C LEU A 594 -11.16 3.60 15.20
N ASP A 595 -12.44 3.75 14.98
CA ASP A 595 -13.15 3.19 13.82
C ASP A 595 -14.12 4.24 13.29
N TYR A 596 -14.58 4.03 12.06
CA TYR A 596 -15.54 4.92 11.42
C TYR A 596 -16.82 5.04 12.26
N VAL A 597 -17.31 6.27 12.39
CA VAL A 597 -18.48 6.59 13.21
C VAL A 597 -19.75 6.02 12.56
N THR A 598 -20.38 5.08 13.21
CA THR A 598 -21.68 4.49 12.83
C THR A 598 -22.75 4.74 13.86
N GLU A 599 -22.36 5.10 15.08
CA GLU A 599 -23.20 5.43 16.24
C GLU A 599 -22.38 6.26 17.24
N ALA A 600 -23.01 6.66 18.33
CA ALA A 600 -22.28 7.33 19.42
C ALA A 600 -21.26 6.38 20.06
N ALA A 601 -20.03 6.85 20.20
CA ALA A 601 -18.93 6.03 20.68
C ALA A 601 -18.13 6.72 21.79
N THR A 602 -17.47 5.92 22.61
CA THR A 602 -16.56 6.40 23.64
C THR A 602 -15.22 5.69 23.52
N TYR A 603 -14.16 6.49 23.48
CA TYR A 603 -12.78 6.02 23.38
C TYR A 603 -12.00 6.45 24.63
N THR A 604 -11.22 5.53 25.18
CA THR A 604 -10.38 5.81 26.36
C THR A 604 -8.91 5.84 25.94
N ALA A 605 -8.20 6.88 26.35
CA ALA A 605 -6.77 7.02 26.06
C ALA A 605 -5.96 5.89 26.67
N ILE A 606 -5.01 5.35 25.95
CA ILE A 606 -4.00 4.43 26.45
C ILE A 606 -2.63 5.09 26.42
N TYR A 607 -1.79 4.72 27.38
CA TYR A 607 -0.48 5.34 27.54
C TYR A 607 0.61 4.28 27.66
N ASP A 608 1.72 4.55 27.02
CA ASP A 608 2.98 3.91 27.35
C ASP A 608 3.60 4.62 28.56
N SER A 609 4.30 3.87 29.38
CA SER A 609 5.00 4.41 30.52
C SER A 609 6.50 4.18 30.40
N SER A 610 7.28 5.16 30.78
CA SER A 610 8.73 5.04 30.93
C SER A 610 9.14 5.60 32.27
N LYS A 611 10.19 5.05 32.85
CA LYS A 611 10.71 5.56 34.10
C LYS A 611 11.13 7.02 33.98
N VAL A 612 10.87 7.79 35.02
CA VAL A 612 11.39 9.15 35.16
C VAL A 612 12.89 9.05 35.42
N GLU A 613 13.66 9.85 34.77
CA GLU A 613 15.10 9.92 34.97
C GLU A 613 15.43 11.13 35.83
N TYR A 614 16.31 10.93 36.78
CA TYR A 614 16.76 11.96 37.71
C TYR A 614 18.25 12.20 37.51
N LYS A 615 18.61 13.46 37.60
CA LYS A 615 19.99 13.89 37.46
C LYS A 615 20.77 13.55 38.71
N VAL A 616 21.83 12.77 38.59
CA VAL A 616 22.82 12.52 39.63
C VAL A 616 24.08 13.29 39.28
N THR A 617 24.51 14.17 40.18
CA THR A 617 25.71 14.98 39.96
C THR A 617 26.77 14.55 40.93
N PHE A 618 27.90 14.04 40.47
CA PHE A 618 29.06 13.73 41.27
C PHE A 618 29.99 14.93 41.34
N MET A 619 30.42 15.26 42.59
CA MET A 619 31.24 16.44 42.84
C MET A 619 32.52 16.08 43.60
N ASN A 620 33.62 16.74 43.25
CA ASN A 620 34.86 16.79 44.02
C ASN A 620 35.07 18.23 44.57
N GLY A 621 34.73 18.42 45.82
CA GLY A 621 34.63 19.77 46.40
C GLY A 621 33.48 20.57 45.75
N THR A 622 33.80 21.65 45.04
CA THR A 622 32.86 22.50 44.29
C THR A 622 32.81 22.15 42.79
N THR A 623 33.68 21.24 42.32
CA THR A 623 33.75 20.89 40.91
C THR A 623 32.88 19.68 40.60
N VAL A 624 32.04 19.80 39.58
CA VAL A 624 31.29 18.69 39.04
C VAL A 624 32.24 17.80 38.24
N ILE A 625 32.29 16.52 38.58
CA ILE A 625 33.19 15.54 37.92
C ILE A 625 32.42 14.56 37.01
N ASP A 626 31.12 14.40 37.24
CA ASP A 626 30.24 13.62 36.36
C ASP A 626 28.78 13.99 36.60
N GLU A 627 27.97 13.87 35.54
CA GLU A 627 26.53 14.06 35.57
C GLU A 627 25.84 12.93 34.81
N GLN A 628 24.92 12.25 35.44
CA GLN A 628 24.19 11.13 34.87
C GLN A 628 22.69 11.35 35.01
N MET A 629 21.94 10.97 33.93
CA MET A 629 20.50 10.82 34.03
C MET A 629 20.20 9.34 34.36
N VAL A 630 19.63 9.11 35.53
CA VAL A 630 19.42 7.77 36.07
C VAL A 630 17.92 7.51 36.23
N PRO A 631 17.40 6.40 35.63
CA PRO A 631 15.99 6.05 35.78
C PRO A 631 15.64 5.80 37.25
N TYR A 632 14.42 6.22 37.62
CA TYR A 632 13.93 6.03 39.00
C TYR A 632 14.14 4.61 39.52
N GLY A 633 14.74 4.50 40.68
CA GLY A 633 15.01 3.21 41.34
C GLY A 633 16.28 2.49 40.91
N ASP A 634 16.92 2.96 39.88
CA ASP A 634 18.20 2.38 39.40
C ASP A 634 19.39 3.04 40.13
N ALA A 635 20.55 2.46 40.06
CA ALA A 635 21.80 2.96 40.64
C ALA A 635 22.54 3.87 39.66
N ALA A 636 23.12 4.96 40.14
CA ALA A 636 24.12 5.70 39.38
C ALA A 636 25.49 4.98 39.41
N VAL A 637 26.30 5.27 38.43
CA VAL A 637 27.66 4.69 38.32
C VAL A 637 28.66 5.69 38.84
N ALA A 638 29.37 5.30 39.90
CA ALA A 638 30.40 6.16 40.49
C ALA A 638 31.53 6.46 39.51
N PRO A 639 31.98 7.73 39.36
CA PRO A 639 33.20 8.04 38.65
C PRO A 639 34.41 7.32 39.20
N THR A 640 35.26 6.86 38.34
CA THR A 640 36.58 6.29 38.67
C THR A 640 37.63 7.43 38.68
N ASN A 641 38.73 7.25 39.37
CA ASN A 641 39.83 8.23 39.43
C ASN A 641 39.47 9.60 40.08
N VAL A 642 38.81 9.54 41.20
CA VAL A 642 38.53 10.73 42.01
C VAL A 642 39.72 11.02 42.90
N THR A 643 40.44 12.04 42.51
CA THR A 643 41.68 12.42 43.23
C THR A 643 41.62 13.86 43.73
N ARG A 644 42.32 14.13 44.82
CA ARG A 644 42.53 15.48 45.33
C ARG A 644 43.96 15.53 45.90
N GLU A 645 44.69 16.51 45.45
CA GLU A 645 46.10 16.67 45.84
C GLU A 645 46.23 16.81 47.37
N GLY A 646 47.04 15.96 47.97
CA GLY A 646 47.25 15.92 49.39
C GLY A 646 46.20 15.17 50.21
N TYR A 647 45.25 14.52 49.52
CA TYR A 647 44.18 13.80 50.18
C TYR A 647 43.91 12.44 49.60
N LYS A 648 43.51 11.48 50.41
CA LYS A 648 43.06 10.15 50.04
C LYS A 648 41.53 10.13 49.93
N PHE A 649 41.05 9.62 48.78
CA PHE A 649 39.60 9.44 48.59
C PHE A 649 39.11 8.27 49.49
N VAL A 650 38.08 8.53 50.30
CA VAL A 650 37.55 7.56 51.27
C VAL A 650 36.12 7.13 50.95
N GLY A 651 35.48 7.78 49.98
CA GLY A 651 34.16 7.37 49.58
C GLY A 651 33.29 8.56 49.18
N TRP A 652 32.01 8.33 49.18
CA TRP A 652 30.98 9.31 48.76
C TRP A 652 30.08 9.65 49.98
N ASN A 653 29.64 10.89 50.01
CA ASN A 653 28.85 11.42 51.14
C ASN A 653 27.42 10.87 51.24
N THR A 654 26.90 10.31 50.16
CA THR A 654 25.52 9.79 50.13
C THR A 654 25.45 8.59 49.18
N SER A 655 24.46 7.72 49.45
CA SER A 655 24.22 6.53 48.60
C SER A 655 23.51 6.90 47.33
N PHE A 656 23.95 6.35 46.24
CA PHE A 656 23.37 6.47 44.89
C PHE A 656 22.94 5.10 44.30
N ALA A 657 22.80 4.10 45.17
CA ALA A 657 22.40 2.74 44.79
C ALA A 657 20.93 2.64 44.38
N LYS A 658 20.13 3.63 44.73
CA LYS A 658 18.72 3.71 44.33
C LYS A 658 18.33 5.17 44.20
N VAL A 659 18.31 5.68 42.99
CA VAL A 659 17.99 7.08 42.69
C VAL A 659 16.48 7.28 42.60
N THR A 660 15.92 8.08 43.47
CA THR A 660 14.47 8.37 43.50
C THR A 660 14.15 9.86 43.32
N GLU A 661 15.16 10.69 43.32
CA GLU A 661 15.11 12.15 43.09
C GLU A 661 16.46 12.64 42.57
N ALA A 662 16.55 13.91 42.21
CA ALA A 662 17.84 14.50 41.78
C ALA A 662 18.83 14.50 42.97
N LEU A 663 20.01 13.99 42.74
CA LEU A 663 20.98 13.71 43.79
C LEU A 663 22.32 14.42 43.50
N THR A 664 22.87 15.02 44.55
CA THR A 664 24.24 15.52 44.52
C THR A 664 25.12 14.70 45.41
N VAL A 665 26.09 14.01 44.85
CA VAL A 665 26.99 13.08 45.52
C VAL A 665 28.37 13.71 45.58
N LYS A 666 28.88 13.91 46.78
CA LYS A 666 30.19 14.57 47.00
C LYS A 666 31.24 13.56 47.45
N ALA A 667 32.43 13.68 46.88
CA ALA A 667 33.56 12.90 47.26
C ALA A 667 34.07 13.31 48.64
N LEU A 668 34.37 12.34 49.46
CA LEU A 668 34.94 12.48 50.79
C LEU A 668 36.42 12.13 50.71
N PHE A 669 37.20 12.93 51.43
CA PHE A 669 38.68 12.79 51.44
C PHE A 669 39.22 12.90 52.87
N GLU A 670 40.24 12.18 53.11
CA GLU A 670 41.10 12.30 54.30
C GLU A 670 42.43 12.89 53.88
N GLU A 671 43.01 13.73 54.75
CA GLU A 671 44.31 14.38 54.50
C GLU A 671 45.45 13.35 54.51
N LEU A 672 46.27 13.35 53.47
CA LEU A 672 47.44 12.50 53.39
C LEU A 672 48.57 13.10 54.23
N ILE A 673 48.92 12.42 55.28
CA ILE A 673 50.11 12.81 56.08
C ILE A 673 51.33 12.21 55.39
N VAL A 674 52.17 13.07 54.86
CA VAL A 674 53.41 12.69 54.23
C VAL A 674 54.64 12.99 55.09
N ARG A 675 55.55 12.08 55.20
CA ARG A 675 56.80 12.20 55.95
C ARG A 675 57.94 12.38 54.97
N THR A 676 58.96 13.11 55.39
CA THR A 676 60.16 13.30 54.57
C THR A 676 61.28 12.37 55.09
N VAL A 677 61.75 11.58 54.19
CA VAL A 677 63.00 10.74 54.44
C VAL A 677 64.11 11.44 53.72
N SER A 678 65.09 11.92 54.53
CA SER A 678 66.32 12.51 53.99
C SER A 678 67.50 11.53 54.26
N VAL A 679 68.16 11.06 53.26
CA VAL A 679 69.28 10.16 53.38
C VAL A 679 70.55 10.96 53.02
N VAL A 680 71.55 10.97 53.94
CA VAL A 680 72.84 11.64 53.78
C VAL A 680 73.98 10.72 54.03
N ASN A 681 75.15 11.03 53.47
CA ASN A 681 76.37 10.34 53.85
C ASN A 681 76.97 10.85 55.20
N SER A 682 78.00 10.30 55.67
CA SER A 682 78.71 10.67 56.90
C SER A 682 79.31 12.13 56.91
N ASP A 683 79.42 12.69 55.75
CA ASP A 683 79.89 14.04 55.53
C ASP A 683 78.78 15.07 55.35
N GLY A 684 77.52 14.59 55.47
CA GLY A 684 76.29 15.44 55.38
C GLY A 684 75.79 15.67 53.92
N GLU A 685 76.39 15.06 52.94
CA GLU A 685 75.95 15.19 51.54
C GLU A 685 74.75 14.29 51.31
N LYS A 686 73.80 14.81 50.54
CA LYS A 686 72.50 14.14 50.27
C LYS A 686 72.68 12.95 49.34
N ILE A 687 72.15 11.79 49.77
CA ILE A 687 72.05 10.57 48.99
C ILE A 687 70.64 10.50 48.40
N ASP A 688 69.61 10.70 49.22
CA ASP A 688 68.24 10.65 48.75
C ASP A 688 67.39 11.59 49.64
N ASN A 689 66.23 12.00 49.15
CA ASN A 689 65.25 12.83 49.86
C ASN A 689 63.86 12.63 49.22
N VAL A 690 63.10 11.76 49.88
CA VAL A 690 61.76 11.36 49.33
C VAL A 690 60.70 11.68 50.35
N LYS A 691 59.50 11.98 49.83
CA LYS A 691 58.29 12.06 50.62
C LYS A 691 57.58 10.71 50.57
N VAL A 692 57.26 10.17 51.72
CA VAL A 692 56.60 8.87 51.92
C VAL A 692 55.32 9.13 52.74
N GLU A 693 54.23 8.44 52.45
CA GLU A 693 53.01 8.51 53.28
C GLU A 693 53.31 8.02 54.69
N ASP A 694 52.66 8.61 55.70
CA ASP A 694 52.84 8.23 57.07
C ASP A 694 52.51 6.75 57.32
N GLY A 695 53.49 6.00 57.77
CA GLY A 695 53.35 4.57 58.05
C GLY A 695 53.79 3.64 56.88
N GLU A 696 54.00 4.19 55.68
CA GLU A 696 54.52 3.40 54.57
C GLU A 696 56.00 3.09 54.71
N SER A 697 56.46 2.09 53.97
CA SER A 697 57.85 1.71 53.97
C SER A 697 58.73 2.49 53.02
N TYR A 698 59.95 2.76 53.39
CA TYR A 698 60.98 3.33 52.53
C TYR A 698 62.16 2.37 52.41
N THR A 699 62.54 2.07 51.17
CA THR A 699 63.63 1.16 50.93
C THR A 699 64.97 1.95 50.98
N LEU A 700 65.90 1.53 51.75
CA LEU A 700 67.21 2.16 51.91
C LEU A 700 68.01 2.07 50.59
N PRO A 701 68.49 3.20 50.05
CA PRO A 701 69.24 3.21 48.80
C PRO A 701 70.59 2.61 48.86
N GLU A 702 71.24 2.44 47.68
CA GLU A 702 72.73 2.07 47.65
C GLU A 702 73.58 3.21 48.20
N ALA A 703 74.44 2.90 49.08
CA ALA A 703 75.35 3.90 49.71
C ALA A 703 76.46 4.25 48.71
N PRO A 704 76.83 5.55 48.57
CA PRO A 704 78.03 5.94 47.78
C PRO A 704 79.28 5.27 48.28
N LYS A 705 80.16 4.88 47.41
CA LYS A 705 81.52 4.36 47.78
C LYS A 705 82.36 5.50 48.37
N LYS A 706 83.02 5.22 49.52
CA LYS A 706 83.96 6.14 50.14
C LYS A 706 85.34 5.44 50.17
N ASP A 707 86.31 6.09 49.43
CA ASP A 707 87.59 5.54 49.29
C ASP A 707 88.29 5.34 50.66
N GLY A 708 88.74 4.15 50.90
CA GLY A 708 89.38 3.76 52.17
C GLY A 708 88.47 3.32 53.30
N TYR A 709 87.13 3.31 53.00
CA TYR A 709 86.14 2.93 54.01
C TYR A 709 85.19 1.85 53.41
N THR A 710 84.74 1.01 54.30
CA THR A 710 83.63 0.06 53.95
C THR A 710 82.38 0.54 54.55
N PHE A 711 81.29 0.57 53.74
CA PHE A 711 79.93 0.92 54.23
C PHE A 711 79.50 -0.05 55.32
N ASP A 712 79.08 0.48 56.52
CA ASP A 712 78.65 -0.34 57.61
C ASP A 712 77.09 -0.53 57.54
N ALA A 713 76.38 0.59 57.59
CA ALA A 713 74.96 0.59 57.53
C ALA A 713 74.40 2.01 57.50
N TYR A 714 73.15 2.10 57.32
CA TYR A 714 72.35 3.32 57.55
C TYR A 714 71.89 3.46 59.00
N TYR A 715 71.87 4.70 59.52
CA TYR A 715 71.56 4.99 60.93
C TYR A 715 70.64 6.19 61.04
N ASP A 716 69.81 6.13 62.04
CA ASP A 716 69.03 7.29 62.59
C ASP A 716 69.64 7.66 63.89
N GLY A 717 70.46 8.69 63.92
CA GLY A 717 71.33 9.00 65.04
C GLY A 717 72.29 7.84 65.28
N ASP A 718 72.12 7.16 66.42
CA ASP A 718 72.97 5.98 66.77
C ASP A 718 72.27 4.63 66.59
N LYS A 719 71.00 4.66 66.13
CA LYS A 719 70.25 3.45 65.84
C LYS A 719 70.52 2.94 64.45
N LYS A 720 71.00 1.74 64.34
CA LYS A 720 71.23 1.06 63.07
C LYS A 720 69.85 0.72 62.41
N LEU A 721 69.70 1.13 61.23
CA LEU A 721 68.39 0.92 60.49
C LEU A 721 68.51 -0.28 59.52
N GLY A 722 69.69 -0.49 58.87
CA GLY A 722 69.80 -1.53 57.86
C GLY A 722 70.84 -1.20 56.84
N VAL A 723 70.89 -1.99 55.80
CA VAL A 723 71.75 -1.85 54.60
C VAL A 723 70.94 -1.53 53.35
N ALA A 724 71.55 -1.25 52.25
CA ALA A 724 70.85 -1.00 50.97
C ALA A 724 69.85 -2.16 50.63
N GLY A 725 68.61 -1.81 50.29
CA GLY A 725 67.55 -2.76 50.01
C GLY A 725 66.67 -3.12 51.18
N ASP A 726 67.06 -2.82 52.40
CA ASP A 726 66.19 -3.02 53.55
C ASP A 726 65.08 -1.96 53.60
N GLU A 727 63.96 -2.36 54.08
CA GLU A 727 62.76 -1.44 54.25
C GLU A 727 62.61 -0.95 55.68
N ILE A 728 62.36 0.32 55.81
CA ILE A 728 62.03 0.95 57.10
C ILE A 728 60.63 1.58 57.03
N SER A 729 59.81 1.43 58.07
CA SER A 729 58.58 2.10 58.19
C SER A 729 58.76 3.56 58.60
N VAL A 730 58.12 4.48 57.89
CA VAL A 730 58.29 5.93 58.07
C VAL A 730 57.05 6.55 58.76
N THR A 731 57.12 6.76 60.09
CA THR A 731 56.04 7.36 60.87
C THR A 731 56.38 8.78 61.33
N ALA A 732 57.49 9.35 60.99
CA ALA A 732 57.98 10.68 61.26
C ALA A 732 58.98 11.12 60.19
N ASN A 733 59.19 12.43 60.05
CA ASN A 733 60.32 12.92 59.25
C ASN A 733 61.59 12.39 59.79
N ILE A 734 62.45 11.73 59.01
CA ILE A 734 63.65 11.06 59.45
C ILE A 734 64.83 11.48 58.57
N THR A 735 65.93 11.67 59.21
CA THR A 735 67.24 11.85 58.52
C THR A 735 68.11 10.67 58.78
N ILE A 736 68.41 9.97 57.73
CA ILE A 736 69.17 8.69 57.76
C ILE A 736 70.59 8.96 57.27
N ILE A 737 71.57 8.49 58.03
CA ILE A 737 73.03 8.71 57.78
C ILE A 737 73.70 7.41 57.38
N ALA A 738 74.36 7.44 56.23
CA ALA A 738 75.24 6.31 55.89
C ALA A 738 76.60 6.38 56.67
N LYS A 739 76.82 5.39 57.48
CA LYS A 739 78.10 5.29 58.26
C LYS A 739 79.05 4.28 57.64
N TYR A 740 80.35 4.53 57.75
CA TYR A 740 81.41 3.79 57.16
C TYR A 740 82.45 3.47 58.17
N ILE A 741 83.16 2.31 58.03
CA ILE A 741 84.26 1.80 58.86
C ILE A 741 85.55 1.90 58.05
N GLU A 742 86.58 2.49 58.61
CA GLU A 742 87.84 2.65 57.98
C GLU A 742 88.49 1.27 57.75
N ASN A 743 88.99 1.03 56.51
CA ASN A 743 89.58 -0.27 56.15
C ASN A 743 90.94 -0.36 56.68
N PRO A 744 91.35 -1.48 57.38
CA PRO A 744 92.71 -1.64 57.86
C PRO A 744 93.77 -1.83 56.72
N LYS A 745 94.84 -1.02 56.75
CA LYS A 745 95.93 -1.14 55.81
C LYS A 745 96.69 -2.43 56.07
N SER A 746 96.62 -3.46 55.23
CA SER A 746 97.76 -4.38 55.06
C SER A 746 97.71 -5.08 53.71
N SER A 747 98.83 -4.79 53.08
CA SER A 747 99.67 -5.48 52.13
C SER A 747 99.28 -6.79 51.45
N SER A 748 99.37 -6.69 50.15
CA SER A 748 99.87 -7.58 49.11
C SER A 748 99.41 -9.05 49.07
N SER A 749 98.90 -9.46 48.05
CA SER A 749 99.47 -10.11 46.88
C SER A 749 98.43 -10.91 46.07
N SER A 750 98.74 -10.79 44.79
CA SER A 750 98.50 -11.74 43.71
C SER A 750 97.11 -12.22 43.32
N THR A 751 96.78 -11.62 42.27
CA THR A 751 96.18 -12.22 41.04
C THR A 751 96.15 -13.77 40.93
N PRO A 752 95.49 -14.45 39.99
CA PRO A 752 94.74 -13.88 38.86
C PRO A 752 93.50 -14.69 38.42
N LYS A 753 92.82 -14.02 37.48
CA LYS A 753 92.13 -14.61 36.31
C LYS A 753 91.12 -15.70 36.54
N SER A 754 90.00 -15.67 35.85
CA SER A 754 89.66 -15.29 34.49
C SER A 754 88.14 -15.52 34.22
N SER A 755 87.72 -14.68 33.40
CA SER A 755 86.79 -14.87 32.17
C SER A 755 85.52 -15.60 32.43
N SER A 756 84.60 -15.18 31.91
CA SER A 756 84.06 -14.71 30.65
C SER A 756 82.50 -14.77 30.71
N SER A 757 82.01 -13.76 30.37
CA SER A 757 81.31 -13.44 29.17
C SER A 757 79.92 -14.09 29.01
N ILE A 758 79.12 -13.24 28.70
CA ILE A 758 78.20 -13.08 27.53
C ILE A 758 76.73 -13.13 27.81
N LYS A 759 76.18 -11.99 27.58
CA LYS A 759 75.01 -11.67 26.77
C LYS A 759 73.75 -12.58 26.94
N SER A 760 72.60 -12.14 26.95
CA SER A 760 71.84 -11.08 26.32
C SER A 760 70.38 -11.48 26.31
N SER A 761 69.64 -10.45 26.31
CA SER A 761 68.41 -10.22 25.56
C SER A 761 67.10 -10.97 25.87
N SER A 762 66.20 -10.14 26.11
CA SER A 762 64.96 -9.93 25.38
C SER A 762 63.74 -10.78 25.72
N SER A 763 62.75 -9.98 25.93
CA SER A 763 61.43 -9.97 25.36
C SER A 763 60.40 -11.02 25.76
N ALA A 764 59.39 -10.44 26.21
CA ALA A 764 58.01 -10.52 25.65
C ALA A 764 57.09 -11.70 25.98
N LYS A 765 55.97 -11.26 26.32
CA LYS A 765 54.62 -11.79 25.98
C LYS A 765 54.02 -12.95 26.77
N SER A 766 52.97 -12.56 27.39
CA SER A 766 51.58 -12.96 27.13
C SER A 766 51.12 -14.35 27.59
N SER A 767 49.96 -14.27 27.99
CA SER A 767 48.80 -15.14 27.80
C SER A 767 48.37 -16.06 28.94
N SER A 768 47.16 -15.75 29.28
CA SER A 768 46.01 -16.64 29.37
C SER A 768 46.17 -18.05 29.98
N SER A 769 45.23 -18.34 30.84
CA SER A 769 44.51 -19.62 30.94
C SER A 769 43.46 -19.52 32.04
N VAL A 770 42.15 -19.56 31.72
CA VAL A 770 41.32 -20.74 31.49
C VAL A 770 41.56 -21.87 32.51
N VAL A 771 40.59 -22.07 33.35
CA VAL A 771 40.17 -23.39 33.91
C VAL A 771 38.71 -23.21 34.29
N LYS A 772 37.71 -23.75 33.56
CA LYS A 772 37.17 -25.11 33.57
C LYS A 772 36.88 -25.66 34.95
N SER A 773 35.61 -25.97 35.21
CA SER A 773 35.09 -27.34 35.22
C SER A 773 33.74 -27.34 35.88
N SER A 774 32.75 -27.86 35.20
CA SER A 774 32.28 -29.26 35.13
C SER A 774 31.29 -29.54 36.25
N SER A 775 30.19 -30.08 36.02
CA SER A 775 29.60 -31.27 35.47
C SER A 775 28.32 -31.51 36.24
N SER A 776 27.31 -32.14 35.92
CA SER A 776 27.02 -33.34 35.20
C SER A 776 25.53 -33.66 35.37
N SER A 777 24.98 -34.16 34.33
CA SER A 777 24.33 -35.46 34.16
C SER A 777 22.96 -35.63 34.85
N SER A 778 22.00 -36.25 34.38
CA SER A 778 21.79 -37.26 33.37
C SER A 778 20.37 -37.83 33.53
N LYS A 779 19.95 -38.46 32.45
CA LYS A 779 19.06 -39.63 32.31
C LYS A 779 17.59 -39.31 32.01
N LYS A 780 17.15 -39.57 30.76
CA LYS A 780 16.82 -40.85 30.15
C LYS A 780 15.64 -41.59 30.79
N VAL A 781 14.64 -41.89 30.00
CA VAL A 781 14.08 -43.22 29.63
C VAL A 781 12.65 -42.98 29.16
N SER A 782 12.30 -43.13 27.87
CA SER A 782 11.97 -44.27 27.05
C SER A 782 10.55 -44.76 27.21
N SER A 783 9.93 -44.85 26.07
CA SER A 783 9.26 -46.02 25.39
C SER A 783 7.77 -46.07 25.72
N SER A 784 6.86 -46.47 24.88
CA SER A 784 6.77 -47.42 23.78
C SER A 784 5.36 -47.36 23.19
N SER A 785 5.20 -47.34 21.89
CA SER A 785 4.80 -48.45 21.04
C SER A 785 3.32 -48.94 21.14
N GLY A 786 2.77 -49.17 19.95
CA GLY A 786 1.61 -50.03 19.67
C GLY A 786 0.88 -49.53 18.39
N LYS A 787 1.20 -49.88 17.19
CA LYS A 787 0.80 -51.07 16.38
C LYS A 787 -0.68 -51.42 16.59
N SER A 788 -1.50 -51.63 15.62
CA SER A 788 -1.59 -52.19 14.27
C SER A 788 -3.09 -52.32 14.01
N SER A 789 -3.68 -52.50 12.88
CA SER A 789 -3.47 -53.26 11.68
C SER A 789 -4.72 -53.10 10.80
N SER A 790 -4.52 -52.91 9.56
CA SER A 790 -4.85 -53.71 8.39
C SER A 790 -6.27 -54.30 8.24
N SER A 791 -6.86 -54.05 7.05
CA SER A 791 -7.21 -55.15 6.15
C SER A 791 -7.65 -54.67 4.78
N GLN A 792 -7.20 -55.40 3.82
CA GLN A 792 -7.37 -55.31 2.37
C GLN A 792 -8.74 -55.82 1.88
N ALA A 793 -9.13 -55.43 0.67
CA ALA A 793 -9.45 -56.30 -0.47
C ALA A 793 -9.79 -55.45 -1.70
N LYS A 794 -8.97 -55.48 -2.75
CA LYS A 794 -9.07 -56.21 -4.04
C LYS A 794 -10.46 -56.06 -4.71
N SER A 795 -10.65 -55.82 -5.99
CA SER A 795 -9.90 -55.62 -7.23
C SER A 795 -10.94 -55.39 -8.33
N SER A 796 -10.69 -54.68 -9.38
CA SER A 796 -10.39 -55.18 -10.72
C SER A 796 -10.51 -54.11 -11.79
N SER A 797 -9.60 -54.26 -12.69
CA SER A 797 -9.22 -53.56 -13.90
C SER A 797 -10.32 -53.11 -14.86
N SER A 798 -10.16 -51.98 -15.57
CA SER A 798 -9.67 -51.95 -16.97
C SER A 798 -9.72 -50.57 -17.62
N LYS A 799 -8.60 -50.29 -18.33
CA LYS A 799 -8.35 -49.51 -19.54
C LYS A 799 -8.57 -47.97 -19.59
N LYS A 800 -7.40 -47.39 -19.79
CA LYS A 800 -6.97 -46.09 -20.34
C LYS A 800 -7.95 -45.34 -21.25
N SER A 801 -8.11 -44.06 -20.93
CA SER A 801 -7.88 -42.96 -21.88
C SER A 801 -7.46 -41.72 -21.11
N ASN A 802 -6.42 -41.05 -21.59
CA ASN A 802 -5.84 -39.85 -21.00
C ASN A 802 -6.81 -38.66 -21.10
N ALA A 803 -7.30 -38.20 -19.95
CA ALA A 803 -7.81 -36.86 -19.79
C ALA A 803 -7.29 -36.35 -18.46
N VAL A 804 -6.64 -35.20 -18.48
CA VAL A 804 -6.21 -34.47 -17.29
C VAL A 804 -7.48 -34.15 -16.47
N VAL A 805 -7.77 -34.92 -15.46
CA VAL A 805 -8.87 -34.64 -14.53
C VAL A 805 -8.30 -33.84 -13.38
N SER A 806 -8.50 -32.51 -13.49
CA SER A 806 -8.51 -31.64 -12.31
C SER A 806 -9.50 -32.23 -11.28
N LYS A 807 -9.02 -32.55 -10.08
CA LYS A 807 -9.85 -33.00 -8.96
C LYS A 807 -10.93 -31.96 -8.66
N VAL A 808 -12.12 -32.17 -9.17
CA VAL A 808 -13.32 -31.42 -8.78
C VAL A 808 -13.70 -31.88 -7.39
N GLN A 809 -13.47 -31.05 -6.38
CA GLN A 809 -14.09 -31.26 -5.06
C GLN A 809 -15.61 -31.16 -5.23
N THR A 810 -16.33 -32.10 -4.67
CA THR A 810 -17.81 -32.08 -4.64
C THR A 810 -18.29 -30.77 -4.00
N PRO A 811 -19.14 -30.01 -4.66
CA PRO A 811 -19.61 -28.73 -4.14
C PRO A 811 -20.37 -28.87 -2.84
N LYS A 812 -20.12 -28.02 -1.88
CA LYS A 812 -20.82 -27.95 -0.58
C LYS A 812 -22.19 -27.24 -0.64
N PHE A 813 -22.58 -26.71 -1.80
CA PHE A 813 -23.87 -26.02 -1.98
C PHE A 813 -24.71 -26.68 -3.06
N SER A 814 -26.03 -26.51 -2.98
CA SER A 814 -26.98 -27.05 -3.98
C SER A 814 -27.56 -25.89 -4.83
N LEU A 815 -27.81 -26.18 -6.10
CA LEU A 815 -28.44 -25.29 -7.06
C LEU A 815 -29.69 -25.97 -7.59
N GLN A 816 -30.82 -25.26 -7.54
CA GLN A 816 -32.07 -25.67 -8.19
C GLN A 816 -32.48 -24.58 -9.18
N VAL A 817 -32.89 -24.99 -10.35
CA VAL A 817 -33.36 -24.08 -11.41
C VAL A 817 -34.87 -23.99 -11.31
N GLN A 818 -35.40 -22.78 -11.17
CA GLN A 818 -36.84 -22.51 -11.13
C GLN A 818 -37.14 -21.44 -12.17
N ALA A 819 -37.77 -21.84 -13.28
CA ALA A 819 -38.08 -20.93 -14.39
C ALA A 819 -36.84 -20.09 -14.78
N ARG A 820 -36.86 -18.75 -14.62
CA ARG A 820 -35.76 -17.84 -14.93
C ARG A 820 -34.90 -17.48 -13.71
N SER A 821 -34.89 -18.33 -12.69
CA SER A 821 -34.09 -18.06 -11.49
C SER A 821 -33.31 -19.29 -11.04
N ILE A 822 -32.26 -19.06 -10.30
CA ILE A 822 -31.46 -20.09 -9.62
C ILE A 822 -31.70 -19.93 -8.14
N GLN A 823 -32.25 -20.98 -7.52
CA GLN A 823 -32.26 -21.09 -6.06
C GLN A 823 -30.93 -21.70 -5.60
N ILE A 824 -30.26 -21.00 -4.74
CA ILE A 824 -28.99 -21.41 -4.14
C ILE A 824 -29.25 -21.76 -2.68
N SER A 825 -28.88 -22.98 -2.26
CA SER A 825 -29.12 -23.48 -0.90
C SER A 825 -27.86 -24.03 -0.26
N ALA A 826 -27.83 -24.04 1.06
CA ALA A 826 -26.72 -24.52 1.89
C ALA A 826 -25.40 -23.76 1.66
N VAL A 827 -25.46 -22.46 1.49
CA VAL A 827 -24.30 -21.58 1.35
C VAL A 827 -24.03 -20.90 2.69
N PRO A 828 -22.78 -20.86 3.16
CA PRO A 828 -22.42 -20.07 4.34
C PRO A 828 -22.74 -18.58 4.15
N MET A 829 -23.32 -17.94 5.18
CA MET A 829 -23.58 -16.50 5.19
C MET A 829 -22.31 -15.73 4.87
N ASN A 830 -22.47 -14.59 4.18
CA ASN A 830 -21.38 -13.73 3.71
C ASN A 830 -20.42 -14.33 2.66
N SER A 831 -20.67 -15.55 2.17
CA SER A 831 -19.93 -16.08 1.03
C SER A 831 -20.11 -15.18 -0.18
N VAL A 832 -19.02 -14.94 -0.91
CA VAL A 832 -19.10 -14.20 -2.18
C VAL A 832 -19.61 -15.13 -3.27
N TYR A 833 -20.61 -14.70 -4.03
CA TYR A 833 -21.04 -15.39 -5.23
C TYR A 833 -20.84 -14.51 -6.47
N ALA A 834 -20.65 -15.16 -7.61
CA ALA A 834 -20.66 -14.51 -8.92
C ALA A 834 -21.30 -15.46 -9.94
N ILE A 835 -22.08 -14.91 -10.84
CA ILE A 835 -22.71 -15.62 -11.96
C ILE A 835 -22.12 -15.07 -13.25
N PHE A 836 -21.67 -15.97 -14.09
CA PHE A 836 -21.05 -15.64 -15.36
C PHE A 836 -21.88 -16.24 -16.51
N ASP A 837 -21.88 -15.58 -17.64
CA ASP A 837 -22.30 -16.23 -18.88
C ASP A 837 -21.19 -17.17 -19.41
N MET A 838 -21.47 -17.87 -20.50
CA MET A 838 -20.50 -18.78 -21.10
C MET A 838 -19.31 -18.07 -21.78
N GLN A 839 -19.36 -16.75 -21.91
CA GLN A 839 -18.25 -15.91 -22.38
C GLN A 839 -17.41 -15.36 -21.20
N GLY A 840 -17.72 -15.77 -19.97
CA GLY A 840 -16.99 -15.37 -18.77
C GLY A 840 -17.36 -13.98 -18.22
N ARG A 841 -18.40 -13.32 -18.75
CA ARG A 841 -18.86 -12.02 -18.25
C ARG A 841 -19.64 -12.23 -16.95
N VAL A 842 -19.34 -11.41 -15.95
CA VAL A 842 -20.10 -11.41 -14.69
C VAL A 842 -21.47 -10.79 -14.94
N LEU A 843 -22.52 -11.56 -14.73
CA LEU A 843 -23.91 -11.12 -14.86
C LEU A 843 -24.47 -10.62 -13.52
N LYS A 844 -24.03 -11.24 -12.43
CA LYS A 844 -24.43 -10.86 -11.09
C LYS A 844 -23.37 -11.31 -10.08
N ASN A 845 -23.08 -10.48 -9.11
CA ASN A 845 -22.21 -10.83 -7.99
C ASN A 845 -22.77 -10.22 -6.70
N GLY A 846 -22.32 -10.73 -5.56
CA GLY A 846 -22.75 -10.24 -4.27
C GLY A 846 -22.28 -11.12 -3.14
N ARG A 847 -22.79 -10.81 -1.94
CA ARG A 847 -22.61 -11.64 -0.75
C ARG A 847 -23.91 -12.36 -0.42
N VAL A 848 -23.78 -13.58 0.06
CA VAL A 848 -24.91 -14.39 0.51
C VAL A 848 -25.49 -13.77 1.77
N SER A 849 -26.71 -13.27 1.67
CA SER A 849 -27.44 -12.66 2.79
C SER A 849 -28.39 -13.65 3.50
N ALA A 850 -28.64 -14.80 2.91
CA ALA A 850 -29.47 -15.87 3.48
C ALA A 850 -28.93 -17.25 3.09
N ALA A 851 -29.10 -18.25 3.94
CA ALA A 851 -28.67 -19.63 3.66
C ALA A 851 -29.31 -20.26 2.41
N ASN A 852 -30.48 -19.76 2.04
CA ASN A 852 -31.21 -20.06 0.79
C ASN A 852 -31.65 -18.73 0.17
N PHE A 853 -31.28 -18.48 -1.08
CA PHE A 853 -31.67 -17.27 -1.79
C PHE A 853 -31.83 -17.54 -3.28
N ASN A 854 -32.70 -16.75 -3.92
CA ASN A 854 -32.97 -16.85 -5.35
C ASN A 854 -32.28 -15.74 -6.11
N ILE A 855 -31.74 -16.09 -7.26
CA ILE A 855 -31.15 -15.13 -8.19
C ILE A 855 -31.89 -15.23 -9.50
N ALA A 856 -32.58 -14.16 -9.86
CA ALA A 856 -33.19 -14.03 -11.18
C ALA A 856 -32.12 -13.80 -12.25
N LEU A 857 -32.27 -14.44 -13.39
CA LEU A 857 -31.36 -14.31 -14.53
C LEU A 857 -32.11 -13.71 -15.73
N PRO A 858 -31.44 -12.87 -16.53
CA PRO A 858 -32.14 -12.06 -17.54
C PRO A 858 -32.65 -12.88 -18.73
N ARG A 859 -32.09 -14.06 -19.00
CA ARG A 859 -32.43 -14.88 -20.19
C ARG A 859 -32.32 -16.36 -19.91
N ALA A 860 -32.99 -17.20 -20.74
CA ALA A 860 -32.67 -18.62 -20.84
C ALA A 860 -31.26 -18.78 -21.41
N GLY A 861 -30.52 -19.79 -20.94
CA GLY A 861 -29.14 -20.03 -21.36
C GLY A 861 -28.32 -20.82 -20.37
N SER A 862 -27.04 -21.01 -20.68
CA SER A 862 -26.05 -21.64 -19.78
C SER A 862 -25.29 -20.58 -19.02
N TYR A 863 -25.12 -20.83 -17.71
CA TYR A 863 -24.45 -19.91 -16.80
C TYR A 863 -23.46 -20.64 -15.92
N LEU A 864 -22.42 -19.98 -15.47
CA LEU A 864 -21.48 -20.47 -14.46
C LEU A 864 -21.76 -19.74 -13.14
N VAL A 865 -22.13 -20.50 -12.11
CA VAL A 865 -22.34 -19.97 -10.76
C VAL A 865 -21.12 -20.30 -9.93
N LYS A 866 -20.39 -19.29 -9.51
CA LYS A 866 -19.24 -19.38 -8.62
C LYS A 866 -19.62 -18.93 -7.23
N ILE A 867 -19.32 -19.74 -6.22
CA ILE A 867 -19.52 -19.42 -4.80
C ILE A 867 -18.24 -19.79 -4.06
N GLY A 868 -17.53 -18.80 -3.55
CA GLY A 868 -16.18 -19.00 -3.03
C GLY A 868 -15.28 -19.64 -4.10
N ASN A 869 -14.64 -20.76 -3.79
CA ASN A 869 -13.73 -21.46 -4.71
C ASN A 869 -14.43 -22.54 -5.58
N GLN A 870 -15.75 -22.62 -5.52
CA GLN A 870 -16.50 -23.63 -6.25
C GLN A 870 -17.29 -23.04 -7.39
N THR A 871 -17.24 -23.67 -8.58
CA THR A 871 -17.99 -23.23 -9.76
C THR A 871 -18.86 -24.37 -10.27
N ARG A 872 -20.12 -24.09 -10.62
CA ARG A 872 -21.06 -25.02 -11.24
C ARG A 872 -21.69 -24.39 -12.48
N LYS A 873 -21.86 -25.19 -13.52
CA LYS A 873 -22.65 -24.82 -14.69
C LYS A 873 -24.13 -25.11 -14.43
N VAL A 874 -24.98 -24.17 -14.81
CA VAL A 874 -26.43 -24.24 -14.70
C VAL A 874 -27.04 -23.90 -16.05
N ASN A 875 -28.07 -24.64 -16.45
CA ASN A 875 -28.84 -24.34 -17.68
C ASN A 875 -30.24 -23.87 -17.28
N ILE A 876 -30.56 -22.67 -17.65
CA ILE A 876 -31.89 -22.06 -17.50
C ILE A 876 -32.65 -22.27 -18.81
N ARG A 877 -33.84 -22.86 -18.70
CA ARG A 877 -34.72 -23.10 -19.85
C ARG A 877 -35.78 -22.02 -19.94
#